data_7153e81307e41ed1a5f1c510080c6665
#
_entry.id   7153e81307e41ed1a5f1c510080c6665
#
_cell.length_a   1.000
_cell.length_b   1.000
_cell.length_c   1.000
_cell.angle_alpha   90.00
_cell.angle_beta   90.00
_cell.angle_gamma   90.00
#
_symmetry.space_group_name_H-M   'P 1'
#
loop_
_entity.id
_entity.type
_entity.pdbx_description
1 polymer ?
#
loop_
_entity_poly.entity_id
_entity_poly.type
_entity_poly.pdbx_seq_one_letter_code
_entity_poly.pdbx_strand_id
1 'polypeptide(L)'
;MNIRKRTGEVVPFQEEKILNAMKKAFSGQGQEIDDRVLDEMLSVVLKRLPENSGLTVERVQDEVERVLMECGHYEVAKAYILYREKRAALRRVRADLAREVGDDALEDLLRQIQKDFEEEVYPLSALQLKFESFCKPAMTTDAKMEALTKAAVELTTVEAPKWEFIAARLLNHTFSKRNASWWTERGVKGLYEKLRYLTDKGLYGDYILARYSREEIDTAEGFLCPKRDTLFTYSGLDLLLKRYVIQSRSREPLETPQEMFLGIALHLAMNETSGRMDWVRRFYDMLSRMEVTMATPTMSNARKPHHQLSSCFIDTVPDSLDGIYRSVDNFAKVSKFGGGMGLYFGKVRATGSAIRGFQGAAGGVIRWIRLVNDTAVAVDQLGMRQGAVAVYLDAWHKDLPEFLQLRTNNGDDRMKAHDVFPAVCYPDLFWKLAEKNLDAPWQLMCPHEILTVKGYALEDYWGEEWEKRYLDCVSDPRIEKRTVTVKDIVRLVLRSAVETGTPFAFNRDTVNRMNPNGHAGMIYCSNLCTEIAQNMAPIEHISTEVRTENGDTVVVTATRPGEFVVCNLASLSLGNLPVEDEAYLERTVETAIRALDNVIDLNFYPLEYARLTNHKYRSIGLGVSGYHHMLAKRGIRWESEEHLAFADAVFERINYAAIRADTALAREKGCYALFEGSDWQTGAYFEKRGYTSGKWRELAETVAAQGMRNAYLLAIAPTSSTSILSGTTAGIDPVMRRFFLEEKKGSILPRVAPELSLDTWWYYKAAHLIDQSWSVRAAGVRQRHIDQAQSMNLYITNDYTMRQVLALYLDAWRSGVKTIYYIRSKSLEVEDCESCAS
;
A
#
# COMPACT_ATOMS: atom_id res chain seq x y z
N MET A 1 -14.40 6.75 -57.32
CA MET A 1 -15.35 7.61 -56.62
C MET A 1 -14.76 8.03 -55.28
N ASN A 2 -14.92 9.27 -54.89
CA ASN A 2 -14.41 9.79 -53.62
C ASN A 2 -15.62 10.23 -52.76
N ILE A 3 -15.50 10.05 -51.45
CA ILE A 3 -16.53 10.45 -50.45
C ILE A 3 -15.95 11.50 -49.52
N ARG A 4 -16.71 12.52 -49.20
CA ARG A 4 -16.38 13.52 -48.18
C ARG A 4 -16.84 12.97 -46.83
N LYS A 5 -15.87 12.69 -45.97
CA LYS A 5 -16.15 12.39 -44.57
C LYS A 5 -16.81 13.58 -43.86
N ARG A 6 -17.42 13.32 -42.71
CA ARG A 6 -18.01 14.38 -41.88
C ARG A 6 -17.00 15.38 -41.32
N THR A 7 -15.71 14.98 -41.28
CA THR A 7 -14.58 15.85 -40.94
C THR A 7 -14.18 16.81 -42.03
N GLY A 8 -14.82 16.73 -43.22
CA GLY A 8 -14.44 17.49 -44.41
C GLY A 8 -13.37 16.83 -45.29
N GLU A 9 -12.73 15.79 -44.80
CA GLU A 9 -11.70 15.04 -45.52
C GLU A 9 -12.29 14.27 -46.69
N VAL A 10 -11.66 14.31 -47.82
CA VAL A 10 -12.06 13.54 -49.03
C VAL A 10 -11.19 12.30 -49.15
N VAL A 11 -11.85 11.13 -49.10
CA VAL A 11 -11.17 9.83 -49.13
C VAL A 11 -11.78 8.93 -50.21
N PRO A 12 -11.05 7.88 -50.66
CA PRO A 12 -11.61 6.87 -51.59
C PRO A 12 -12.88 6.23 -50.99
N PHE A 13 -13.88 6.10 -51.84
CA PHE A 13 -15.14 5.46 -51.44
C PHE A 13 -14.94 3.93 -51.33
N GLN A 14 -15.47 3.34 -50.27
CA GLN A 14 -15.35 1.90 -49.98
C GLN A 14 -16.74 1.26 -49.87
N GLU A 15 -17.13 0.48 -50.85
CA GLU A 15 -18.44 -0.19 -50.95
C GLU A 15 -18.65 -1.20 -49.83
N GLU A 16 -17.60 -1.90 -49.40
CA GLU A 16 -17.66 -2.87 -48.30
C GLU A 16 -18.19 -2.29 -46.99
N LYS A 17 -18.03 -0.98 -46.75
CA LYS A 17 -18.52 -0.32 -45.55
C LYS A 17 -20.05 -0.23 -45.57
N ILE A 18 -20.63 -0.07 -46.72
CA ILE A 18 -22.12 -0.06 -46.89
C ILE A 18 -22.64 -1.47 -46.66
N LEU A 19 -22.06 -2.46 -47.30
CA LEU A 19 -22.43 -3.87 -47.17
C LEU A 19 -22.38 -4.30 -45.70
N ASN A 20 -21.29 -4.00 -45.03
CA ASN A 20 -21.11 -4.31 -43.60
C ASN A 20 -22.14 -3.57 -42.70
N ALA A 21 -22.55 -2.35 -43.06
CA ALA A 21 -23.51 -1.59 -42.29
C ALA A 21 -24.92 -2.18 -42.45
N MET A 22 -25.28 -2.59 -43.69
CA MET A 22 -26.52 -3.27 -43.98
C MET A 22 -26.59 -4.65 -43.28
N LYS A 23 -25.52 -5.45 -43.40
CA LYS A 23 -25.42 -6.78 -42.75
C LYS A 23 -25.61 -6.69 -41.23
N LYS A 24 -24.96 -5.69 -40.58
CA LYS A 24 -25.13 -5.42 -39.16
C LYS A 24 -26.55 -5.01 -38.78
N ALA A 25 -27.27 -4.29 -39.66
CA ALA A 25 -28.65 -3.91 -39.40
C ALA A 25 -29.60 -5.14 -39.38
N PHE A 26 -29.38 -6.07 -40.28
CA PHE A 26 -30.13 -7.35 -40.30
C PHE A 26 -29.80 -8.22 -39.08
N SER A 27 -28.51 -8.43 -38.82
CA SER A 27 -28.07 -9.22 -37.65
C SER A 27 -28.58 -8.63 -36.33
N GLY A 28 -28.64 -7.31 -36.21
CA GLY A 28 -29.13 -6.60 -35.02
C GLY A 28 -30.65 -6.82 -34.78
N GLN A 29 -31.39 -7.28 -35.78
CA GLN A 29 -32.80 -7.67 -35.66
C GLN A 29 -32.99 -9.21 -35.63
N GLY A 30 -31.89 -9.97 -35.48
CA GLY A 30 -31.93 -11.44 -35.47
C GLY A 30 -32.38 -12.05 -36.82
N GLN A 31 -32.25 -11.30 -37.90
CA GLN A 31 -32.58 -11.75 -39.24
C GLN A 31 -31.30 -12.15 -39.99
N GLU A 32 -31.25 -13.36 -40.47
CA GLU A 32 -30.27 -13.80 -41.46
C GLU A 32 -30.73 -13.39 -42.87
N ILE A 33 -29.83 -12.85 -43.65
CA ILE A 33 -30.05 -12.45 -45.04
C ILE A 33 -29.00 -13.11 -45.92
N ASP A 34 -29.44 -13.55 -47.12
CA ASP A 34 -28.54 -14.10 -48.11
C ASP A 34 -27.65 -12.99 -48.67
N ASP A 35 -26.35 -13.30 -48.74
CA ASP A 35 -25.34 -12.36 -49.24
C ASP A 35 -25.66 -11.88 -50.68
N ARG A 36 -26.31 -12.68 -51.52
CA ARG A 36 -26.78 -12.28 -52.84
C ARG A 36 -27.81 -11.15 -52.79
N VAL A 37 -28.77 -11.22 -51.87
CA VAL A 37 -29.77 -10.18 -51.68
C VAL A 37 -29.13 -8.89 -51.19
N LEU A 38 -28.14 -9.01 -50.31
CA LEU A 38 -27.35 -7.86 -49.85
C LEU A 38 -26.58 -7.20 -50.97
N ASP A 39 -25.94 -7.98 -51.83
CA ASP A 39 -25.19 -7.49 -53.01
C ASP A 39 -26.14 -6.82 -54.03
N GLU A 40 -27.36 -7.36 -54.24
CA GLU A 40 -28.37 -6.73 -55.08
C GLU A 40 -28.78 -5.36 -54.51
N MET A 41 -29.09 -5.30 -53.22
CA MET A 41 -29.39 -4.04 -52.55
C MET A 41 -28.25 -3.03 -52.59
N LEU A 42 -27.02 -3.49 -52.39
CA LEU A 42 -25.83 -2.65 -52.52
C LEU A 42 -25.72 -2.08 -53.92
N SER A 43 -25.94 -2.91 -54.99
CA SER A 43 -25.95 -2.47 -56.38
C SER A 43 -26.97 -1.37 -56.66
N VAL A 44 -28.17 -1.48 -56.03
CA VAL A 44 -29.23 -0.45 -56.16
C VAL A 44 -28.79 0.84 -55.46
N VAL A 45 -28.22 0.76 -54.27
CA VAL A 45 -27.63 1.92 -53.56
C VAL A 45 -26.56 2.60 -54.43
N LEU A 46 -25.62 1.85 -54.94
CA LEU A 46 -24.50 2.39 -55.74
C LEU A 46 -24.97 3.10 -57.01
N LYS A 47 -25.98 2.56 -57.69
CA LYS A 47 -26.58 3.18 -58.91
C LYS A 47 -27.26 4.52 -58.64
N ARG A 48 -27.66 4.78 -57.39
CA ARG A 48 -28.34 6.04 -57.02
C ARG A 48 -27.39 7.09 -56.50
N LEU A 49 -26.14 6.71 -56.22
CA LEU A 49 -25.13 7.68 -55.76
C LEU A 49 -24.63 8.53 -56.93
N PRO A 50 -24.41 9.82 -56.73
CA PRO A 50 -23.91 10.71 -57.75
C PRO A 50 -22.45 10.36 -58.16
N GLU A 51 -22.20 10.29 -59.48
CA GLU A 51 -20.86 9.95 -60.00
C GLU A 51 -19.80 11.02 -59.76
N ASN A 52 -20.17 12.28 -59.49
CA ASN A 52 -19.29 13.42 -59.42
C ASN A 52 -19.37 14.19 -58.11
N SER A 53 -18.26 14.82 -57.72
CA SER A 53 -17.93 15.72 -56.60
C SER A 53 -19.10 16.20 -55.74
N GLY A 54 -19.44 15.48 -54.69
CA GLY A 54 -20.47 15.90 -53.74
C GLY A 54 -21.02 14.75 -52.88
N LEU A 55 -20.46 13.55 -53.02
CA LEU A 55 -20.87 12.42 -52.23
C LEU A 55 -20.48 12.59 -50.76
N THR A 56 -21.48 12.60 -49.87
CA THR A 56 -21.31 12.67 -48.40
C THR A 56 -21.76 11.37 -47.75
N VAL A 57 -21.29 11.12 -46.54
CA VAL A 57 -21.70 9.95 -45.74
C VAL A 57 -23.21 9.95 -45.50
N GLU A 58 -23.77 11.14 -45.26
CA GLU A 58 -25.24 11.30 -45.03
C GLU A 58 -26.05 10.84 -46.26
N ARG A 59 -25.67 11.27 -47.44
CA ARG A 59 -26.35 10.90 -48.68
C ARG A 59 -26.28 9.40 -48.96
N VAL A 60 -25.17 8.78 -48.68
CA VAL A 60 -25.02 7.31 -48.77
C VAL A 60 -25.99 6.62 -47.81
N GLN A 61 -26.06 7.10 -46.58
CA GLN A 61 -26.94 6.55 -45.57
C GLN A 61 -28.43 6.72 -45.93
N ASP A 62 -28.80 7.89 -46.46
CA ASP A 62 -30.19 8.16 -46.93
C ASP A 62 -30.60 7.18 -48.04
N GLU A 63 -29.67 6.87 -48.97
CA GLU A 63 -29.98 5.90 -50.03
C GLU A 63 -30.05 4.47 -49.49
N VAL A 64 -29.23 4.09 -48.52
CA VAL A 64 -29.34 2.79 -47.83
C VAL A 64 -30.70 2.64 -47.14
N GLU A 65 -31.18 3.66 -46.43
CA GLU A 65 -32.48 3.66 -45.78
C GLU A 65 -33.61 3.46 -46.78
N ARG A 66 -33.56 4.21 -47.90
CA ARG A 66 -34.59 4.09 -48.99
C ARG A 66 -34.59 2.71 -49.58
N VAL A 67 -33.45 2.15 -49.93
CA VAL A 67 -33.35 0.81 -50.52
C VAL A 67 -33.87 -0.26 -49.54
N LEU A 68 -33.55 -0.20 -48.24
CA LEU A 68 -34.06 -1.11 -47.24
C LEU A 68 -35.58 -1.06 -47.15
N MET A 69 -36.20 0.14 -47.23
CA MET A 69 -37.66 0.31 -47.22
C MET A 69 -38.29 -0.22 -48.51
N GLU A 70 -37.72 0.13 -49.66
CA GLU A 70 -38.26 -0.27 -50.97
C GLU A 70 -38.17 -1.78 -51.20
N CYS A 71 -37.17 -2.44 -50.63
CA CYS A 71 -37.02 -3.90 -50.63
C CYS A 71 -37.96 -4.60 -49.60
N GLY A 72 -38.79 -3.86 -48.89
CA GLY A 72 -39.75 -4.42 -47.92
C GLY A 72 -39.18 -4.77 -46.53
N HIS A 73 -37.93 -4.41 -46.25
CA HIS A 73 -37.29 -4.68 -44.97
C HIS A 73 -37.54 -3.55 -43.94
N TYR A 74 -38.80 -3.25 -43.67
CA TYR A 74 -39.22 -2.10 -42.86
C TYR A 74 -38.67 -2.08 -41.44
N GLU A 75 -38.69 -3.23 -40.77
CA GLU A 75 -38.14 -3.31 -39.39
C GLU A 75 -36.63 -3.10 -39.35
N VAL A 76 -35.91 -3.62 -40.35
CA VAL A 76 -34.45 -3.40 -40.50
C VAL A 76 -34.14 -1.94 -40.81
N ALA A 77 -34.96 -1.34 -41.75
CA ALA A 77 -34.81 0.09 -42.07
C ALA A 77 -35.07 0.97 -40.85
N LYS A 78 -36.14 0.68 -40.10
CA LYS A 78 -36.46 1.38 -38.85
C LYS A 78 -35.32 1.27 -37.83
N ALA A 79 -34.80 0.07 -37.64
CA ALA A 79 -33.65 -0.14 -36.74
C ALA A 79 -32.41 0.62 -37.21
N TYR A 80 -32.11 0.65 -38.51
CA TYR A 80 -31.01 1.37 -39.11
C TYR A 80 -31.16 2.89 -38.90
N ILE A 81 -32.34 3.46 -39.09
CA ILE A 81 -32.65 4.88 -38.88
C ILE A 81 -32.45 5.24 -37.39
N LEU A 82 -33.06 4.46 -36.49
CA LEU A 82 -32.91 4.68 -35.03
C LEU A 82 -31.45 4.59 -34.58
N TYR A 83 -30.70 3.63 -35.08
CA TYR A 83 -29.28 3.52 -34.82
C TYR A 83 -28.49 4.72 -35.33
N ARG A 84 -28.79 5.20 -36.53
CA ARG A 84 -28.18 6.39 -37.12
C ARG A 84 -28.48 7.64 -36.30
N GLU A 85 -29.72 7.84 -35.89
CA GLU A 85 -30.16 8.95 -35.05
C GLU A 85 -29.46 8.90 -33.68
N LYS A 86 -29.43 7.73 -33.02
CA LYS A 86 -28.70 7.54 -31.75
C LYS A 86 -27.22 7.96 -31.92
N ARG A 87 -26.59 7.48 -32.98
CA ARG A 87 -25.21 7.84 -33.32
C ARG A 87 -25.01 9.33 -33.63
N ALA A 88 -25.95 9.96 -34.25
CA ALA A 88 -25.92 11.39 -34.56
C ALA A 88 -26.10 12.22 -33.27
N ALA A 89 -27.01 11.83 -32.39
CA ALA A 89 -27.20 12.45 -31.08
C ALA A 89 -25.92 12.38 -30.22
N LEU A 90 -25.29 11.19 -30.16
CA LEU A 90 -24.06 10.98 -29.42
C LEU A 90 -22.89 11.85 -29.95
N ARG A 91 -22.81 12.03 -31.26
CA ARG A 91 -21.79 12.94 -31.83
C ARG A 91 -22.07 14.41 -31.48
N ARG A 92 -23.35 14.82 -31.48
CA ARG A 92 -23.73 16.19 -31.07
C ARG A 92 -23.32 16.46 -29.64
N VAL A 93 -23.66 15.57 -28.71
CA VAL A 93 -23.28 15.72 -27.29
C VAL A 93 -21.78 15.89 -27.12
N ARG A 94 -20.96 15.08 -27.82
CA ARG A 94 -19.48 15.24 -27.74
C ARG A 94 -19.01 16.58 -28.28
N ALA A 95 -19.49 16.96 -29.47
CA ALA A 95 -19.09 18.22 -30.09
C ALA A 95 -19.57 19.43 -29.28
N ASP A 96 -20.73 19.36 -28.67
CA ASP A 96 -21.26 20.41 -27.79
C ASP A 96 -20.44 20.53 -26.53
N LEU A 97 -20.11 19.42 -25.84
CA LEU A 97 -19.24 19.43 -24.67
C LEU A 97 -17.84 19.99 -25.01
N ALA A 98 -17.21 19.53 -26.09
CA ALA A 98 -15.90 20.04 -26.50
C ALA A 98 -15.91 21.54 -26.79
N ARG A 99 -16.95 22.02 -27.49
CA ARG A 99 -17.13 23.44 -27.80
C ARG A 99 -17.41 24.28 -26.53
N GLU A 100 -18.28 23.80 -25.63
CA GLU A 100 -18.59 24.52 -24.38
C GLU A 100 -17.39 24.63 -23.47
N VAL A 101 -16.58 23.56 -23.37
CA VAL A 101 -15.33 23.57 -22.61
C VAL A 101 -14.28 24.45 -23.31
N GLY A 102 -14.26 24.46 -24.66
CA GLY A 102 -13.25 25.15 -25.46
C GLY A 102 -11.97 24.33 -25.63
N ASP A 103 -12.12 23.02 -25.75
CA ASP A 103 -11.02 22.08 -25.98
C ASP A 103 -11.37 21.07 -27.07
N ASP A 104 -10.83 21.29 -28.29
CA ASP A 104 -11.10 20.45 -29.45
C ASP A 104 -10.60 19.01 -29.28
N ALA A 105 -9.51 18.79 -28.53
CA ALA A 105 -8.95 17.46 -28.27
C ALA A 105 -9.86 16.62 -27.34
N LEU A 106 -10.74 17.28 -26.59
CA LEU A 106 -11.69 16.60 -25.70
C LEU A 106 -12.67 15.72 -26.49
N GLU A 107 -13.06 16.09 -27.73
CA GLU A 107 -13.97 15.28 -28.54
C GLU A 107 -13.42 13.87 -28.80
N ASP A 108 -12.12 13.74 -29.04
CA ASP A 108 -11.47 12.45 -29.27
C ASP A 108 -11.44 11.59 -28.00
N LEU A 109 -11.16 12.22 -26.84
CA LEU A 109 -11.23 11.54 -25.54
C LEU A 109 -12.67 11.04 -25.26
N LEU A 110 -13.68 11.89 -25.45
CA LEU A 110 -15.09 11.51 -25.25
C LEU A 110 -15.51 10.39 -26.19
N ARG A 111 -14.97 10.33 -27.40
CA ARG A 111 -15.18 9.21 -28.34
C ARG A 111 -14.58 7.90 -27.83
N GLN A 112 -13.41 7.93 -27.22
CA GLN A 112 -12.81 6.76 -26.59
C GLN A 112 -13.62 6.31 -25.38
N ILE A 113 -14.03 7.24 -24.52
CA ILE A 113 -14.90 6.95 -23.38
C ILE A 113 -16.17 6.22 -23.84
N GLN A 114 -16.88 6.72 -24.83
CA GLN A 114 -18.08 6.06 -25.37
C GLN A 114 -17.84 4.67 -25.99
N LYS A 115 -16.61 4.37 -26.38
CA LYS A 115 -16.25 3.05 -26.89
C LYS A 115 -15.98 2.06 -25.76
N ASP A 116 -15.41 2.55 -24.66
CA ASP A 116 -14.92 1.71 -23.56
C ASP A 116 -15.95 1.51 -22.45
N PHE A 117 -17.00 2.36 -22.39
CA PHE A 117 -18.06 2.31 -21.38
C PHE A 117 -19.44 2.21 -22.04
N GLU A 118 -20.32 1.42 -21.43
CA GLU A 118 -21.69 1.19 -21.90
C GLU A 118 -22.50 2.49 -21.81
N GLU A 119 -22.99 3.00 -22.94
CA GLU A 119 -23.73 4.26 -23.03
C GLU A 119 -25.05 4.25 -22.23
N GLU A 120 -25.65 3.10 -22.06
CA GLU A 120 -26.89 2.92 -21.28
C GLU A 120 -26.65 3.18 -19.77
N VAL A 121 -25.46 2.88 -19.27
CA VAL A 121 -25.07 3.05 -17.86
C VAL A 121 -24.28 4.34 -17.67
N TYR A 122 -23.49 4.75 -18.67
CA TYR A 122 -22.59 5.90 -18.61
C TYR A 122 -22.86 6.91 -19.72
N PRO A 123 -24.11 7.48 -19.81
CA PRO A 123 -24.46 8.36 -20.90
C PRO A 123 -23.76 9.72 -20.79
N LEU A 124 -23.11 10.14 -21.89
CA LEU A 124 -22.47 11.46 -21.94
C LEU A 124 -23.47 12.61 -21.80
N SER A 125 -24.76 12.38 -22.09
CA SER A 125 -25.82 13.37 -21.84
C SER A 125 -26.00 13.66 -20.35
N ALA A 126 -25.85 12.67 -19.47
CA ALA A 126 -25.86 12.90 -18.01
C ALA A 126 -24.64 13.72 -17.58
N LEU A 127 -23.47 13.44 -18.16
CA LEU A 127 -22.26 14.23 -17.92
C LEU A 127 -22.44 15.68 -18.35
N GLN A 128 -23.05 15.91 -19.52
CA GLN A 128 -23.33 17.26 -20.02
C GLN A 128 -24.26 18.01 -19.07
N LEU A 129 -25.42 17.43 -18.73
CA LEU A 129 -26.37 18.06 -17.81
C LEU A 129 -25.77 18.39 -16.45
N LYS A 130 -24.94 17.48 -15.92
CA LYS A 130 -24.26 17.70 -14.64
C LYS A 130 -23.20 18.79 -14.76
N PHE A 131 -22.44 18.82 -15.85
CA PHE A 131 -21.45 19.87 -16.14
C PHE A 131 -22.10 21.25 -16.27
N GLU A 132 -23.23 21.37 -16.99
CA GLU A 132 -23.98 22.62 -17.13
C GLU A 132 -24.39 23.20 -15.78
N SER A 133 -24.67 22.36 -14.79
CA SER A 133 -24.99 22.81 -13.43
C SER A 133 -23.81 23.47 -12.69
N PHE A 134 -22.58 23.20 -13.09
CA PHE A 134 -21.34 23.79 -12.52
C PHE A 134 -20.76 24.89 -13.38
N CYS A 135 -21.05 24.91 -14.67
CA CYS A 135 -20.48 25.82 -15.63
C CYS A 135 -21.02 27.25 -15.46
N LYS A 136 -20.10 28.20 -15.40
CA LYS A 136 -20.42 29.65 -15.39
C LYS A 136 -19.84 30.35 -16.62
N PRO A 137 -20.51 31.35 -17.20
CA PRO A 137 -20.09 31.95 -18.46
C PRO A 137 -18.66 32.52 -18.47
N ALA A 138 -18.14 32.94 -17.31
CA ALA A 138 -16.83 33.59 -17.19
C ALA A 138 -15.68 32.60 -16.85
N MET A 139 -15.93 31.29 -16.86
CA MET A 139 -14.91 30.30 -16.53
C MET A 139 -13.88 30.15 -17.67
N THR A 140 -12.62 30.01 -17.30
CA THR A 140 -11.55 29.61 -18.22
C THR A 140 -11.73 28.16 -18.69
N THR A 141 -11.08 27.79 -19.80
CA THR A 141 -11.07 26.39 -20.30
C THR A 141 -10.62 25.41 -19.20
N ASP A 142 -9.59 25.74 -18.46
CA ASP A 142 -9.08 24.91 -17.36
C ASP A 142 -10.13 24.75 -16.25
N ALA A 143 -10.79 25.84 -15.84
CA ALA A 143 -11.84 25.79 -14.83
C ALA A 143 -13.06 24.99 -15.31
N LYS A 144 -13.39 25.04 -16.60
CA LYS A 144 -14.45 24.22 -17.20
C LYS A 144 -14.07 22.74 -17.25
N MET A 145 -12.80 22.41 -17.55
CA MET A 145 -12.32 21.04 -17.49
C MET A 145 -12.35 20.48 -16.06
N GLU A 146 -12.01 21.29 -15.05
CA GLU A 146 -12.15 20.91 -13.66
C GLU A 146 -13.63 20.67 -13.27
N ALA A 147 -14.53 21.54 -13.74
CA ALA A 147 -15.97 21.36 -13.54
C ALA A 147 -16.50 20.11 -14.24
N LEU A 148 -16.04 19.78 -15.44
CA LEU A 148 -16.40 18.56 -16.17
C LEU A 148 -15.90 17.32 -15.43
N THR A 149 -14.67 17.34 -14.94
CA THR A 149 -14.11 16.26 -14.12
C THR A 149 -14.90 16.06 -12.84
N LYS A 150 -15.23 17.15 -12.15
CA LYS A 150 -16.08 17.13 -10.96
C LYS A 150 -17.47 16.56 -11.25
N ALA A 151 -18.07 16.92 -12.37
CA ALA A 151 -19.36 16.36 -12.81
C ALA A 151 -19.29 14.84 -12.94
N ALA A 152 -18.23 14.30 -13.55
CA ALA A 152 -18.03 12.85 -13.66
C ALA A 152 -17.83 12.20 -12.28
N VAL A 153 -17.08 12.82 -11.38
CA VAL A 153 -16.91 12.35 -9.99
C VAL A 153 -18.25 12.23 -9.26
N GLU A 154 -19.11 13.26 -9.37
CA GLU A 154 -20.41 13.28 -8.69
C GLU A 154 -21.47 12.37 -9.32
N LEU A 155 -21.25 11.90 -10.55
CA LEU A 155 -22.07 10.87 -11.18
C LEU A 155 -21.72 9.46 -10.72
N THR A 156 -20.64 9.27 -9.98
CA THR A 156 -20.25 7.97 -9.44
C THR A 156 -21.27 7.52 -8.39
N THR A 157 -21.96 6.41 -8.67
CA THR A 157 -22.94 5.80 -7.78
C THR A 157 -22.70 4.29 -7.68
N VAL A 158 -23.48 3.62 -6.85
CA VAL A 158 -23.45 2.15 -6.74
C VAL A 158 -23.86 1.48 -8.07
N GLU A 159 -24.81 2.05 -8.78
CA GLU A 159 -25.32 1.54 -10.06
C GLU A 159 -24.39 1.87 -11.23
N ALA A 160 -23.60 2.94 -11.11
CA ALA A 160 -22.71 3.42 -12.14
C ALA A 160 -21.30 3.73 -11.58
N PRO A 161 -20.60 2.72 -11.02
CA PRO A 161 -19.34 2.94 -10.29
C PRO A 161 -18.17 3.36 -11.18
N LYS A 162 -18.17 3.00 -12.46
CA LYS A 162 -17.06 3.28 -13.38
C LYS A 162 -16.97 4.75 -13.84
N TRP A 163 -17.88 5.64 -13.38
CA TRP A 163 -17.68 7.08 -13.57
C TRP A 163 -16.38 7.57 -12.96
N GLU A 164 -15.84 6.92 -11.93
CA GLU A 164 -14.53 7.24 -11.37
C GLU A 164 -13.38 7.06 -12.39
N PHE A 165 -13.47 6.08 -13.31
CA PHE A 165 -12.48 5.90 -14.38
C PHE A 165 -12.65 6.95 -15.49
N ILE A 166 -13.90 7.34 -15.78
CA ILE A 166 -14.17 8.44 -16.73
C ILE A 166 -13.60 9.74 -16.17
N ALA A 167 -13.83 10.03 -14.89
CA ALA A 167 -13.27 11.19 -14.21
C ALA A 167 -11.72 11.18 -14.22
N ALA A 168 -11.10 10.01 -14.03
CA ALA A 168 -9.65 9.84 -14.12
C ALA A 168 -9.11 10.18 -15.52
N ARG A 169 -9.81 9.76 -16.57
CA ARG A 169 -9.41 10.08 -17.96
C ARG A 169 -9.51 11.56 -18.27
N LEU A 170 -10.55 12.25 -17.76
CA LEU A 170 -10.71 13.70 -17.89
C LEU A 170 -9.60 14.45 -17.11
N LEU A 171 -9.29 14.00 -15.91
CA LEU A 171 -8.18 14.55 -15.12
C LEU A 171 -6.83 14.36 -15.82
N ASN A 172 -6.57 13.15 -16.33
CA ASN A 172 -5.33 12.85 -17.04
C ASN A 172 -5.17 13.67 -18.33
N HIS A 173 -6.27 13.90 -19.07
CA HIS A 173 -6.27 14.74 -20.25
C HIS A 173 -5.84 16.18 -19.92
N THR A 174 -6.47 16.79 -18.91
CA THR A 174 -6.13 18.14 -18.45
C THR A 174 -4.69 18.23 -18.00
N PHE A 175 -4.26 17.28 -17.18
CA PHE A 175 -2.89 17.20 -16.67
C PHE A 175 -1.87 17.04 -17.82
N SER A 176 -2.07 16.09 -18.72
CA SER A 176 -1.16 15.80 -19.83
C SER A 176 -0.98 17.01 -20.75
N LYS A 177 -2.06 17.76 -21.01
CA LYS A 177 -2.03 18.98 -21.82
C LYS A 177 -1.21 20.08 -21.14
N ARG A 178 -1.43 20.33 -19.85
CA ARG A 178 -0.65 21.29 -19.07
C ARG A 178 0.83 20.89 -19.00
N ASN A 179 1.10 19.62 -18.73
CA ASN A 179 2.46 19.11 -18.65
C ASN A 179 3.20 19.24 -19.99
N ALA A 180 2.56 18.89 -21.11
CA ALA A 180 3.12 19.05 -22.44
C ALA A 180 3.42 20.52 -22.79
N SER A 181 2.50 21.45 -22.49
CA SER A 181 2.71 22.90 -22.68
C SER A 181 3.88 23.40 -21.84
N TRP A 182 3.96 22.99 -20.58
CA TRP A 182 5.03 23.39 -19.65
C TRP A 182 6.43 23.03 -20.17
N TRP A 183 6.58 21.84 -20.75
CA TRP A 183 7.83 21.37 -21.32
C TRP A 183 8.14 22.05 -22.69
N THR A 184 7.11 22.22 -23.50
CA THR A 184 7.24 22.87 -24.82
C THR A 184 7.70 24.32 -24.70
N GLU A 185 7.15 25.10 -23.78
CA GLU A 185 7.55 26.47 -23.49
C GLU A 185 9.03 26.61 -23.10
N ARG A 186 9.62 25.53 -22.55
CA ARG A 186 11.04 25.47 -22.15
C ARG A 186 11.94 24.85 -23.19
N GLY A 187 11.38 24.45 -24.32
CA GLY A 187 12.14 23.83 -25.41
C GLY A 187 12.72 22.44 -25.09
N VAL A 188 12.18 21.78 -24.05
CA VAL A 188 12.65 20.46 -23.59
C VAL A 188 11.85 19.37 -24.29
N LYS A 189 12.55 18.44 -24.95
CA LYS A 189 11.95 17.32 -25.70
C LYS A 189 12.65 15.99 -25.36
N GLY A 190 11.84 14.94 -25.17
CA GLY A 190 12.33 13.61 -24.84
C GLY A 190 12.71 13.43 -23.36
N LEU A 191 12.76 12.19 -22.92
CA LEU A 191 12.97 11.84 -21.51
C LEU A 191 14.35 12.29 -21.01
N TYR A 192 15.41 12.04 -21.80
CA TYR A 192 16.78 12.40 -21.40
C TYR A 192 16.91 13.91 -21.07
N GLU A 193 16.37 14.78 -21.93
CA GLU A 193 16.45 16.22 -21.72
C GLU A 193 15.57 16.68 -20.54
N LYS A 194 14.43 16.01 -20.29
CA LYS A 194 13.62 16.23 -19.06
C LYS A 194 14.41 15.88 -17.80
N LEU A 195 15.04 14.71 -17.75
CA LEU A 195 15.85 14.28 -16.62
C LEU A 195 17.02 15.25 -16.37
N ARG A 196 17.70 15.66 -17.42
CA ARG A 196 18.79 16.66 -17.31
C ARG A 196 18.27 17.96 -16.73
N TYR A 197 17.18 18.50 -17.26
CA TYR A 197 16.56 19.72 -16.74
C TYR A 197 16.19 19.60 -15.25
N LEU A 198 15.54 18.51 -14.87
CA LEU A 198 15.13 18.27 -13.49
C LEU A 198 16.32 18.10 -12.55
N THR A 199 17.40 17.46 -13.02
CA THR A 199 18.67 17.34 -12.27
C THR A 199 19.33 18.70 -12.07
N ASP A 200 19.42 19.52 -13.12
CA ASP A 200 19.97 20.89 -13.04
C ASP A 200 19.18 21.78 -12.07
N LYS A 201 17.89 21.54 -11.91
CA LYS A 201 17.02 22.22 -10.93
C LYS A 201 17.06 21.62 -9.52
N GLY A 202 17.82 20.54 -9.30
CA GLY A 202 17.92 19.85 -8.02
C GLY A 202 16.61 19.14 -7.60
N LEU A 203 15.77 18.76 -8.56
CA LEU A 203 14.50 18.04 -8.36
C LEU A 203 14.67 16.53 -8.61
N TYR A 204 15.66 16.16 -9.42
CA TYR A 204 16.02 14.78 -9.73
C TYR A 204 17.44 14.50 -9.26
N GLY A 205 17.74 13.26 -8.87
CA GLY A 205 19.07 12.86 -8.42
C GLY A 205 20.02 12.77 -9.61
N ASP A 206 21.22 13.38 -9.48
CA ASP A 206 22.28 13.38 -10.48
C ASP A 206 22.85 11.97 -10.75
N TYR A 207 22.70 11.08 -9.77
CA TYR A 207 23.17 9.69 -9.85
C TYR A 207 22.51 8.89 -10.97
N ILE A 208 21.30 9.23 -11.41
CA ILE A 208 20.65 8.56 -12.54
C ILE A 208 21.42 8.85 -13.84
N LEU A 209 21.68 10.12 -14.13
CA LEU A 209 22.45 10.52 -15.33
C LEU A 209 23.94 10.10 -15.25
N ALA A 210 24.46 9.88 -14.04
CA ALA A 210 25.82 9.36 -13.85
C ALA A 210 25.93 7.84 -14.12
N ARG A 211 24.83 7.10 -13.99
CA ARG A 211 24.79 5.63 -14.10
C ARG A 211 24.26 5.14 -15.46
N TYR A 212 23.43 5.93 -16.12
CA TYR A 212 22.81 5.58 -17.40
C TYR A 212 23.33 6.49 -18.51
N SER A 213 23.71 5.87 -19.64
CA SER A 213 24.02 6.62 -20.85
C SER A 213 22.75 7.22 -21.46
N ARG A 214 22.90 8.19 -22.35
CA ARG A 214 21.79 8.75 -23.13
C ARG A 214 21.03 7.66 -23.91
N GLU A 215 21.77 6.76 -24.55
CA GLU A 215 21.20 5.67 -25.36
C GLU A 215 20.35 4.72 -24.50
N GLU A 216 20.78 4.44 -23.27
CA GLU A 216 19.99 3.62 -22.32
C GLU A 216 18.70 4.34 -21.90
N ILE A 217 18.76 5.65 -21.65
CA ILE A 217 17.55 6.43 -21.29
C ILE A 217 16.60 6.54 -22.48
N ASP A 218 17.11 6.78 -23.70
CA ASP A 218 16.32 6.82 -24.93
C ASP A 218 15.67 5.44 -25.20
N THR A 219 16.39 4.36 -24.91
CA THR A 219 15.84 2.98 -24.96
C THR A 219 14.73 2.79 -23.93
N ALA A 220 14.93 3.25 -22.69
CA ALA A 220 13.95 3.18 -21.64
C ALA A 220 12.70 4.00 -21.97
N GLU A 221 12.82 5.16 -22.59
CA GLU A 221 11.69 5.95 -23.08
C GLU A 221 10.77 5.14 -23.98
N GLY A 222 11.34 4.24 -24.79
CA GLY A 222 10.59 3.30 -25.64
C GLY A 222 9.75 2.27 -24.86
N PHE A 223 9.94 2.09 -23.55
CA PHE A 223 9.12 1.22 -22.70
C PHE A 223 7.81 1.88 -22.25
N LEU A 224 7.72 3.22 -22.33
CA LEU A 224 6.56 3.96 -21.86
C LEU A 224 5.28 3.50 -22.58
N CYS A 225 4.25 3.21 -21.81
CA CYS A 225 2.95 2.77 -22.28
C CYS A 225 1.83 3.67 -21.73
N PRO A 226 1.55 4.83 -22.34
CA PRO A 226 0.54 5.77 -21.85
C PRO A 226 -0.86 5.16 -21.74
N LYS A 227 -1.15 4.09 -22.49
CA LYS A 227 -2.43 3.38 -22.38
C LYS A 227 -2.67 2.82 -20.97
N ARG A 228 -1.62 2.55 -20.20
CA ARG A 228 -1.76 2.06 -18.80
C ARG A 228 -2.33 3.12 -17.85
N ASP A 229 -2.33 4.40 -18.25
CA ASP A 229 -2.98 5.45 -17.46
C ASP A 229 -4.51 5.26 -17.37
N THR A 230 -5.11 4.45 -18.26
CA THR A 230 -6.53 4.09 -18.18
C THR A 230 -6.87 3.14 -17.03
N LEU A 231 -5.86 2.57 -16.35
CA LEU A 231 -6.04 1.72 -15.17
C LEU A 231 -6.36 2.52 -13.90
N PHE A 232 -6.06 3.81 -13.87
CA PHE A 232 -6.30 4.63 -12.68
C PHE A 232 -7.78 4.92 -12.45
N THR A 233 -8.19 4.82 -11.19
CA THR A 233 -9.37 5.51 -10.69
C THR A 233 -9.08 7.00 -10.52
N TYR A 234 -10.11 7.83 -10.40
CA TYR A 234 -9.94 9.26 -10.12
C TYR A 234 -9.12 9.49 -8.85
N SER A 235 -9.46 8.82 -7.77
CA SER A 235 -8.76 8.93 -6.50
C SER A 235 -7.30 8.48 -6.57
N GLY A 236 -7.01 7.42 -7.34
CA GLY A 236 -5.66 6.92 -7.55
C GLY A 236 -4.78 7.91 -8.31
N LEU A 237 -5.30 8.47 -9.40
CA LEU A 237 -4.57 9.45 -10.20
C LEU A 237 -4.39 10.79 -9.47
N ASP A 238 -5.43 11.29 -8.81
CA ASP A 238 -5.37 12.53 -8.02
C ASP A 238 -4.30 12.41 -6.92
N LEU A 239 -4.30 11.28 -6.20
CA LEU A 239 -3.28 10.99 -5.19
C LEU A 239 -1.88 10.94 -5.78
N LEU A 240 -1.72 10.27 -6.94
CA LEU A 240 -0.43 10.16 -7.63
C LEU A 240 0.11 11.54 -8.01
N LEU A 241 -0.70 12.38 -8.65
CA LEU A 241 -0.29 13.71 -9.11
C LEU A 241 0.03 14.66 -7.95
N LYS A 242 -0.67 14.54 -6.83
CA LYS A 242 -0.47 15.39 -5.65
C LYS A 242 0.71 14.95 -4.77
N ARG A 243 1.08 13.67 -4.78
CA ARG A 243 1.98 13.15 -3.75
C ARG A 243 3.22 12.42 -4.28
N TYR A 244 3.13 11.73 -5.42
CA TYR A 244 4.18 10.79 -5.85
C TYR A 244 5.06 11.32 -6.98
N VAL A 245 4.51 12.08 -7.92
CA VAL A 245 5.28 12.65 -9.03
C VAL A 245 6.23 13.75 -8.56
N ILE A 246 7.28 14.00 -9.33
CA ILE A 246 8.13 15.16 -9.11
C ILE A 246 7.33 16.42 -9.44
N GLN A 247 7.42 17.38 -8.55
CA GLN A 247 6.73 18.65 -8.63
C GLN A 247 7.73 19.80 -8.68
N SER A 248 7.34 20.90 -9.30
CA SER A 248 8.05 22.18 -9.22
C SER A 248 7.95 22.76 -7.80
N ARG A 249 8.70 23.82 -7.52
CA ARG A 249 8.58 24.56 -6.24
C ARG A 249 7.21 25.20 -6.02
N SER A 250 6.44 25.42 -7.08
CA SER A 250 5.04 25.86 -7.05
C SER A 250 4.03 24.69 -6.99
N ARG A 251 4.51 23.46 -6.77
CA ARG A 251 3.72 22.21 -6.69
C ARG A 251 3.02 21.80 -8.00
N GLU A 252 3.52 22.26 -9.14
CA GLU A 252 3.08 21.78 -10.45
C GLU A 252 3.70 20.42 -10.76
N PRO A 253 2.91 19.38 -11.09
CA PRO A 253 3.43 18.09 -11.47
C PRO A 253 4.23 18.16 -12.78
N LEU A 254 5.46 17.62 -12.77
CA LEU A 254 6.41 17.69 -13.89
C LEU A 254 6.63 16.35 -14.59
N GLU A 255 6.18 15.25 -14.00
CA GLU A 255 6.25 13.90 -14.57
C GLU A 255 4.85 13.39 -14.92
N THR A 256 4.74 12.65 -16.01
CA THR A 256 3.55 11.82 -16.24
C THR A 256 3.57 10.59 -15.33
N PRO A 257 2.42 9.89 -15.12
CA PRO A 257 2.40 8.66 -14.33
C PRO A 257 3.40 7.62 -14.85
N GLN A 258 3.49 7.45 -16.16
CA GLN A 258 4.39 6.49 -16.77
C GLN A 258 5.86 6.88 -16.64
N GLU A 259 6.20 8.17 -16.74
CA GLU A 259 7.56 8.66 -16.48
C GLU A 259 7.97 8.47 -15.02
N MET A 260 7.03 8.63 -14.08
CA MET A 260 7.26 8.34 -12.66
C MET A 260 7.63 6.87 -12.46
N PHE A 261 6.84 5.93 -12.98
CA PHE A 261 7.12 4.49 -12.85
C PHE A 261 8.44 4.11 -13.50
N LEU A 262 8.74 4.69 -14.66
CA LEU A 262 10.00 4.44 -15.34
C LEU A 262 11.20 5.01 -14.55
N GLY A 263 11.08 6.21 -13.98
CA GLY A 263 12.11 6.80 -13.14
C GLY A 263 12.41 5.95 -11.90
N ILE A 264 11.36 5.38 -11.26
CA ILE A 264 11.51 4.44 -10.15
C ILE A 264 12.21 3.17 -10.63
N ALA A 265 11.83 2.62 -11.78
CA ALA A 265 12.45 1.43 -12.34
C ALA A 265 13.95 1.63 -12.70
N LEU A 266 14.29 2.79 -13.25
CA LEU A 266 15.69 3.18 -13.48
C LEU A 266 16.47 3.22 -12.17
N HIS A 267 15.89 3.83 -11.11
CA HIS A 267 16.52 3.86 -9.81
C HIS A 267 16.75 2.45 -9.24
N LEU A 268 15.73 1.61 -9.26
CA LEU A 268 15.80 0.24 -8.69
C LEU A 268 16.78 -0.67 -9.43
N ALA A 269 16.97 -0.48 -10.74
CA ALA A 269 17.88 -1.28 -11.55
C ALA A 269 19.32 -0.75 -11.63
N MET A 270 19.61 0.36 -10.97
CA MET A 270 20.84 1.13 -11.13
C MET A 270 22.12 0.34 -10.84
N ASN A 271 22.06 -0.60 -9.89
CA ASN A 271 23.19 -1.43 -9.47
C ASN A 271 23.20 -2.82 -10.14
N GLU A 272 22.30 -3.11 -11.06
CA GLU A 272 22.32 -4.38 -11.80
C GLU A 272 23.51 -4.40 -12.76
N THR A 273 24.32 -5.45 -12.68
CA THR A 273 25.57 -5.59 -13.42
C THR A 273 25.38 -6.31 -14.75
N SER A 274 24.30 -7.11 -14.88
CA SER A 274 23.96 -7.83 -16.10
C SER A 274 22.47 -7.65 -16.43
N GLY A 275 22.15 -7.46 -17.72
CA GLY A 275 20.75 -7.30 -18.13
C GLY A 275 20.05 -6.09 -17.52
N ARG A 276 20.77 -5.01 -17.17
CA ARG A 276 20.21 -3.85 -16.46
C ARG A 276 18.95 -3.30 -17.10
N MET A 277 18.93 -3.15 -18.42
CA MET A 277 17.77 -2.62 -19.13
C MET A 277 16.57 -3.59 -19.15
N ASP A 278 16.82 -4.91 -19.09
CA ASP A 278 15.74 -5.89 -18.91
C ASP A 278 15.12 -5.77 -17.54
N TRP A 279 15.93 -5.54 -16.49
CA TRP A 279 15.43 -5.28 -15.15
C TRP A 279 14.66 -3.95 -15.06
N VAL A 280 15.14 -2.88 -15.73
CA VAL A 280 14.39 -1.62 -15.86
C VAL A 280 13.01 -1.90 -16.43
N ARG A 281 12.92 -2.66 -17.52
CA ARG A 281 11.65 -3.02 -18.16
C ARG A 281 10.76 -3.85 -17.25
N ARG A 282 11.32 -4.88 -16.58
CA ARG A 282 10.55 -5.73 -15.65
C ARG A 282 9.99 -4.93 -14.46
N PHE A 283 10.80 -4.07 -13.84
CA PHE A 283 10.35 -3.19 -12.75
C PHE A 283 9.30 -2.19 -13.23
N TYR A 284 9.51 -1.56 -14.39
CA TYR A 284 8.52 -0.67 -14.98
C TYR A 284 7.19 -1.38 -15.27
N ASP A 285 7.24 -2.55 -15.89
CA ASP A 285 6.04 -3.32 -16.22
C ASP A 285 5.25 -3.71 -14.97
N MET A 286 5.93 -4.22 -13.94
CA MET A 286 5.35 -4.62 -12.66
C MET A 286 4.63 -3.44 -11.97
N LEU A 287 5.29 -2.27 -11.92
CA LEU A 287 4.75 -1.08 -11.27
C LEU A 287 3.60 -0.45 -12.07
N SER A 288 3.82 -0.25 -13.38
CA SER A 288 2.85 0.46 -14.24
C SER A 288 1.61 -0.34 -14.61
N ARG A 289 1.64 -1.67 -14.45
CA ARG A 289 0.45 -2.54 -14.53
C ARG A 289 -0.33 -2.62 -13.22
N MET A 290 0.11 -1.93 -12.17
CA MET A 290 -0.50 -1.97 -10.84
C MET A 290 -0.48 -3.36 -10.20
N GLU A 291 0.47 -4.20 -10.57
CA GLU A 291 0.63 -5.56 -10.04
C GLU A 291 1.34 -5.57 -8.69
N VAL A 292 2.28 -4.63 -8.50
CA VAL A 292 3.01 -4.41 -7.27
C VAL A 292 3.10 -2.91 -6.98
N THR A 293 2.99 -2.56 -5.72
CA THR A 293 3.32 -1.22 -5.23
C THR A 293 4.49 -1.30 -4.26
N MET A 294 5.48 -0.41 -4.42
CA MET A 294 6.53 -0.24 -3.42
C MET A 294 6.00 0.61 -2.26
N ALA A 295 6.71 0.61 -1.14
CA ALA A 295 6.40 1.50 -0.02
C ALA A 295 6.29 2.97 -0.47
N THR A 296 5.43 3.74 0.19
CA THR A 296 5.22 5.17 -0.13
C THR A 296 6.55 5.95 -0.28
N PRO A 297 7.55 5.81 0.62
CA PRO A 297 8.83 6.51 0.42
C PRO A 297 9.58 6.09 -0.84
N THR A 298 9.56 4.80 -1.19
CA THR A 298 10.17 4.32 -2.44
C THR A 298 9.47 4.94 -3.65
N MET A 299 8.13 4.89 -3.68
CA MET A 299 7.36 5.48 -4.79
C MET A 299 7.57 6.99 -4.92
N SER A 300 7.72 7.69 -3.80
CA SER A 300 7.85 9.16 -3.78
C SER A 300 9.27 9.65 -4.00
N ASN A 301 10.29 8.96 -3.46
CA ASN A 301 11.64 9.48 -3.31
C ASN A 301 12.68 8.79 -4.20
N ALA A 302 12.45 7.56 -4.66
CA ALA A 302 13.29 6.99 -5.70
C ALA A 302 13.43 8.00 -6.83
N ARG A 303 14.64 8.21 -7.36
CA ARG A 303 15.00 9.22 -8.35
C ARG A 303 15.18 10.67 -7.83
N LYS A 304 14.82 10.99 -6.59
CA LYS A 304 15.07 12.32 -6.00
C LYS A 304 16.47 12.44 -5.37
N PRO A 305 17.00 13.65 -5.15
CA PRO A 305 18.31 13.85 -4.51
C PRO A 305 18.42 13.19 -3.13
N HIS A 306 17.36 13.29 -2.32
CA HIS A 306 17.26 12.67 -0.99
C HIS A 306 16.34 11.44 -1.07
N HIS A 307 16.88 10.32 -1.52
CA HIS A 307 16.17 9.09 -1.80
C HIS A 307 16.11 8.16 -0.57
N GLN A 308 15.54 8.65 0.53
CA GLN A 308 15.16 7.78 1.65
C GLN A 308 13.95 6.94 1.22
N LEU A 309 14.11 5.61 1.14
CA LEU A 309 13.17 4.68 0.52
C LEU A 309 12.37 3.84 1.51
N SER A 310 12.77 3.82 2.79
CA SER A 310 12.19 2.95 3.81
C SER A 310 11.06 3.63 4.57
N SER A 311 9.98 2.89 4.86
CA SER A 311 8.77 3.46 5.47
C SER A 311 8.84 3.55 6.98
N CYS A 312 9.44 2.57 7.65
CA CYS A 312 9.47 2.47 9.10
C CYS A 312 10.84 2.05 9.63
N PHE A 313 11.07 2.41 10.89
CA PHE A 313 12.27 2.07 11.63
C PHE A 313 11.88 1.63 13.04
N ILE A 314 12.74 0.84 13.71
CA ILE A 314 12.51 0.40 15.08
C ILE A 314 13.77 0.57 15.89
N ASP A 315 13.65 1.11 17.12
CA ASP A 315 14.75 1.31 18.07
C ASP A 315 14.38 0.75 19.44
N THR A 316 15.40 0.25 20.15
CA THR A 316 15.30 -0.23 21.52
C THR A 316 15.83 0.86 22.44
N VAL A 317 14.97 1.43 23.27
CA VAL A 317 15.32 2.52 24.17
C VAL A 317 16.10 2.00 25.38
N PRO A 318 17.39 2.36 25.57
CA PRO A 318 18.15 1.92 26.72
C PRO A 318 17.76 2.69 28.00
N ASP A 319 17.97 2.07 29.17
CA ASP A 319 17.67 2.66 30.47
C ASP A 319 18.79 3.63 30.94
N SER A 320 19.02 4.67 30.16
CA SER A 320 19.94 5.75 30.49
C SER A 320 19.49 7.08 29.90
N LEU A 321 19.85 8.19 30.52
CA LEU A 321 19.50 9.52 30.02
C LEU A 321 19.98 9.74 28.58
N ASP A 322 21.26 9.46 28.34
CA ASP A 322 21.85 9.63 27.01
C ASP A 322 21.23 8.68 25.98
N GLY A 323 20.87 7.45 26.38
CA GLY A 323 20.23 6.48 25.52
C GLY A 323 18.82 6.88 25.16
N ILE A 324 18.00 7.32 26.11
CA ILE A 324 16.64 7.80 25.88
C ILE A 324 16.63 8.99 24.94
N TYR A 325 17.46 10.03 25.22
CA TYR A 325 17.54 11.20 24.34
C TYR A 325 18.09 10.87 22.96
N ARG A 326 19.02 9.92 22.85
CA ARG A 326 19.49 9.43 21.55
C ARG A 326 18.36 8.78 20.75
N SER A 327 17.53 7.96 21.36
CA SER A 327 16.36 7.37 20.70
C SER A 327 15.37 8.45 20.25
N VAL A 328 15.16 9.50 21.02
CA VAL A 328 14.34 10.66 20.64
C VAL A 328 14.96 11.44 19.47
N ASP A 329 16.27 11.70 19.50
CA ASP A 329 17.01 12.33 18.41
C ASP A 329 16.98 11.48 17.12
N ASN A 330 17.19 10.17 17.24
CA ASN A 330 17.05 9.24 16.14
C ASN A 330 15.65 9.29 15.52
N PHE A 331 14.61 9.31 16.35
CA PHE A 331 13.22 9.46 15.89
C PHE A 331 13.02 10.79 15.14
N ALA A 332 13.49 11.91 15.67
CA ALA A 332 13.39 13.21 15.01
C ALA A 332 14.05 13.20 13.61
N LYS A 333 15.24 12.60 13.49
CA LYS A 333 15.96 12.46 12.23
C LYS A 333 15.23 11.57 11.23
N VAL A 334 14.69 10.43 11.69
CA VAL A 334 13.88 9.52 10.86
C VAL A 334 12.60 10.20 10.40
N SER A 335 11.87 10.87 11.30
CA SER A 335 10.65 11.60 10.99
C SER A 335 10.86 12.68 9.93
N LYS A 336 11.93 13.48 10.05
CA LYS A 336 12.30 14.49 9.05
C LYS A 336 12.38 13.96 7.63
N PHE A 337 12.83 12.71 7.44
CA PHE A 337 12.94 12.06 6.13
C PHE A 337 11.74 11.15 5.78
N GLY A 338 10.63 11.28 6.48
CA GLY A 338 9.39 10.60 6.14
C GLY A 338 9.22 9.18 6.68
N GLY A 339 10.09 8.74 7.61
CA GLY A 339 9.99 7.44 8.25
C GLY A 339 9.08 7.46 9.49
N GLY A 340 8.27 6.39 9.69
CA GLY A 340 7.62 6.11 10.96
C GLY A 340 8.54 5.38 11.93
N MET A 341 8.21 5.36 13.22
CA MET A 341 9.08 4.73 14.23
C MET A 341 8.30 3.78 15.14
N GLY A 342 8.91 2.65 15.50
CA GLY A 342 8.55 1.83 16.65
C GLY A 342 9.60 1.98 17.74
N LEU A 343 9.20 2.27 18.97
CA LEU A 343 10.11 2.44 20.11
C LEU A 343 9.75 1.44 21.22
N TYR A 344 10.71 0.61 21.58
CA TYR A 344 10.56 -0.33 22.70
C TYR A 344 11.06 0.28 24.00
N PHE A 345 10.14 0.50 24.95
CA PHE A 345 10.40 1.09 26.27
C PHE A 345 10.54 0.07 27.41
N GLY A 346 10.44 -1.22 27.09
CA GLY A 346 10.45 -2.28 28.12
C GLY A 346 11.74 -2.38 28.94
N LYS A 347 12.84 -1.80 28.49
CA LYS A 347 14.10 -1.73 29.28
C LYS A 347 14.15 -0.55 30.24
N VAL A 348 13.32 0.47 30.07
CA VAL A 348 13.36 1.69 30.88
C VAL A 348 12.72 1.45 32.23
N ARG A 349 13.40 1.88 33.29
CA ARG A 349 12.91 1.72 34.66
C ARG A 349 11.57 2.39 34.92
N ALA A 350 10.79 1.74 35.80
CA ALA A 350 9.46 2.19 36.16
C ALA A 350 9.48 3.38 37.13
N THR A 351 8.34 4.02 37.27
CA THR A 351 8.06 5.06 38.25
C THR A 351 8.40 4.56 39.67
N GLY A 352 9.06 5.41 40.43
CA GLY A 352 9.47 5.13 41.81
C GLY A 352 10.74 4.28 41.96
N SER A 353 11.36 3.83 40.86
CA SER A 353 12.62 3.11 40.89
C SER A 353 13.77 4.00 41.37
N ALA A 354 14.86 3.38 41.83
CA ALA A 354 16.03 4.10 42.33
C ALA A 354 16.84 4.75 41.22
N ILE A 355 17.37 5.96 41.48
CA ILE A 355 18.37 6.62 40.66
C ILE A 355 19.54 6.95 41.59
N ARG A 356 20.76 6.46 41.29
CA ARG A 356 21.97 6.64 42.10
C ARG A 356 21.76 6.27 43.56
N GLY A 357 20.96 5.23 43.84
CA GLY A 357 20.63 4.78 45.20
C GLY A 357 19.47 5.52 45.88
N PHE A 358 18.98 6.60 45.31
CA PHE A 358 17.82 7.33 45.85
C PHE A 358 16.51 6.66 45.37
N GLN A 359 15.82 6.03 46.28
CA GLN A 359 14.49 5.39 46.03
C GLN A 359 13.43 6.45 45.71
N GLY A 360 12.50 6.11 44.87
CA GLY A 360 11.40 7.00 44.48
C GLY A 360 11.79 8.08 43.44
N ALA A 361 13.02 8.11 42.98
CA ALA A 361 13.54 9.20 42.12
C ALA A 361 13.13 9.09 40.65
N ALA A 362 12.89 7.88 40.14
CA ALA A 362 12.54 7.67 38.73
C ALA A 362 11.12 8.12 38.42
N GLY A 363 10.95 8.87 37.31
CA GLY A 363 9.67 9.34 36.84
C GLY A 363 8.90 8.33 35.95
N GLY A 364 9.49 7.18 35.64
CA GLY A 364 8.91 6.11 34.84
C GLY A 364 8.82 6.43 33.34
N VAL A 365 8.23 5.48 32.59
CA VAL A 365 8.21 5.55 31.10
C VAL A 365 7.30 6.66 30.56
N ILE A 366 6.23 7.00 31.27
CA ILE A 366 5.20 7.94 30.77
C ILE A 366 5.80 9.32 30.48
N ARG A 367 6.68 9.81 31.33
CA ARG A 367 7.33 11.12 31.13
C ARG A 367 8.21 11.14 29.88
N TRP A 368 8.91 10.05 29.60
CA TRP A 368 9.74 9.92 28.41
C TRP A 368 8.90 9.77 27.14
N ILE A 369 7.81 9.03 27.19
CA ILE A 369 6.85 8.90 26.09
C ILE A 369 6.24 10.24 25.72
N ARG A 370 6.03 11.15 26.67
CA ARG A 370 5.60 12.52 26.37
C ARG A 370 6.61 13.31 25.55
N LEU A 371 7.91 13.16 25.77
CA LEU A 371 8.92 13.77 24.90
C LEU A 371 8.85 13.24 23.49
N VAL A 372 8.59 11.94 23.34
CA VAL A 372 8.37 11.31 22.04
C VAL A 372 7.12 11.88 21.37
N ASN A 373 6.01 12.07 22.10
CA ASN A 373 4.80 12.71 21.63
C ASN A 373 5.06 14.12 21.10
N ASP A 374 5.72 14.95 21.90
CA ASP A 374 6.02 16.33 21.54
C ASP A 374 7.00 16.41 20.35
N THR A 375 7.92 15.46 20.26
CA THR A 375 8.80 15.30 19.08
C THR A 375 8.02 14.92 17.82
N ALA A 376 7.01 14.02 17.94
CA ALA A 376 6.15 13.64 16.81
C ALA A 376 5.38 14.84 16.24
N VAL A 377 4.93 15.73 17.12
CA VAL A 377 4.24 16.97 16.76
C VAL A 377 5.21 18.02 16.19
N ALA A 378 6.41 18.15 16.79
CA ALA A 378 7.39 19.18 16.44
C ALA A 378 8.12 18.91 15.12
N VAL A 379 8.35 17.64 14.78
CA VAL A 379 9.10 17.23 13.59
C VAL A 379 8.18 16.51 12.63
N ASP A 380 7.45 17.29 11.84
CA ASP A 380 6.64 16.76 10.77
C ASP A 380 7.48 16.36 9.53
N GLN A 381 6.87 15.58 8.66
CA GLN A 381 7.49 15.09 7.43
C GLN A 381 7.39 16.15 6.33
N LEU A 382 8.13 17.25 6.44
CA LEU A 382 8.19 18.36 5.48
C LEU A 382 6.81 19.02 5.21
N GLY A 383 5.93 19.08 6.21
CA GLY A 383 4.58 19.61 6.07
C GLY A 383 3.63 18.73 5.24
N MET A 384 4.06 17.52 4.89
CA MET A 384 3.26 16.57 4.10
C MET A 384 2.55 15.54 4.98
N ARG A 385 3.12 15.22 6.15
CA ARG A 385 2.60 14.24 7.12
C ARG A 385 3.04 14.61 8.53
N GLN A 386 2.22 14.32 9.52
CA GLN A 386 2.64 14.38 10.91
C GLN A 386 3.61 13.24 11.24
N GLY A 387 4.55 13.47 12.17
CA GLY A 387 5.41 12.43 12.70
C GLY A 387 4.55 11.35 13.37
N ALA A 388 4.88 10.09 13.15
CA ALA A 388 4.11 8.97 13.67
C ALA A 388 5.02 7.94 14.35
N VAL A 389 4.63 7.52 15.57
CA VAL A 389 5.44 6.62 16.40
C VAL A 389 4.58 5.69 17.24
N ALA A 390 4.89 4.38 17.20
CA ALA A 390 4.35 3.42 18.14
C ALA A 390 5.31 3.22 19.31
N VAL A 391 4.76 3.15 20.52
CA VAL A 391 5.53 2.89 21.74
C VAL A 391 5.10 1.57 22.36
N TYR A 392 6.06 0.71 22.63
CA TYR A 392 5.85 -0.67 23.07
C TYR A 392 6.28 -0.87 24.51
N LEU A 393 5.44 -1.53 25.31
CA LEU A 393 5.72 -1.86 26.70
C LEU A 393 5.28 -3.30 27.01
N ASP A 394 6.04 -3.98 27.86
CA ASP A 394 5.71 -5.34 28.28
C ASP A 394 4.49 -5.39 29.21
N ALA A 395 3.70 -6.45 29.09
CA ALA A 395 2.51 -6.67 29.92
C ALA A 395 2.81 -6.81 31.44
N TRP A 396 4.03 -7.04 31.82
CA TRP A 396 4.50 -7.17 33.20
C TRP A 396 5.23 -5.93 33.76
N HIS A 397 5.37 -4.87 32.94
CA HIS A 397 6.02 -3.63 33.37
C HIS A 397 5.17 -2.89 34.42
N LYS A 398 5.83 -2.35 35.46
CA LYS A 398 5.13 -1.70 36.60
C LYS A 398 4.26 -0.50 36.19
N ASP A 399 4.64 0.23 35.15
CA ASP A 399 3.91 1.41 34.64
C ASP A 399 2.81 1.05 33.61
N LEU A 400 2.52 -0.22 33.37
CA LEU A 400 1.56 -0.65 32.36
C LEU A 400 0.15 -0.05 32.55
N PRO A 401 -0.44 0.02 33.77
CA PRO A 401 -1.77 0.59 33.94
C PRO A 401 -1.87 2.06 33.50
N GLU A 402 -0.86 2.86 33.76
CA GLU A 402 -0.77 4.26 33.35
C GLU A 402 -0.51 4.36 31.85
N PHE A 403 0.32 3.49 31.29
CA PHE A 403 0.60 3.39 29.86
C PHE A 403 -0.67 3.10 29.06
N LEU A 404 -1.55 2.23 29.52
CA LEU A 404 -2.82 1.91 28.85
C LEU A 404 -3.81 3.08 28.82
N GLN A 405 -3.56 4.14 29.59
CA GLN A 405 -4.40 5.32 29.66
C GLN A 405 -3.84 6.52 28.89
N LEU A 406 -2.71 6.36 28.16
CA LEU A 406 -2.03 7.46 27.46
C LEU A 406 -2.96 8.25 26.52
N ARG A 407 -3.89 7.59 25.84
CA ARG A 407 -4.77 8.19 24.83
C ARG A 407 -6.22 8.32 25.26
N THR A 408 -6.62 7.77 26.39
CA THR A 408 -8.00 7.83 26.86
C THR A 408 -8.39 9.25 27.31
N ASN A 409 -9.67 9.62 27.16
CA ASN A 409 -10.15 10.98 27.39
C ASN A 409 -10.29 11.37 28.87
N ASN A 410 -10.03 10.46 29.81
CA ASN A 410 -10.16 10.68 31.23
C ASN A 410 -8.81 10.57 31.95
N GLY A 411 -8.63 11.32 33.01
CA GLY A 411 -7.41 11.37 33.83
C GLY A 411 -6.66 12.70 33.73
N ASP A 412 -5.44 12.75 34.29
CA ASP A 412 -4.57 13.94 34.28
C ASP A 412 -3.95 14.16 32.90
N ASP A 413 -4.21 15.29 32.26
CA ASP A 413 -3.67 15.67 30.95
C ASP A 413 -2.13 15.65 30.90
N ARG A 414 -1.49 15.87 32.04
CA ARG A 414 -0.01 15.77 32.16
C ARG A 414 0.53 14.36 31.98
N MET A 415 -0.35 13.36 32.01
CA MET A 415 -0.03 11.95 31.81
C MET A 415 -0.50 11.45 30.43
N LYS A 416 -0.96 12.34 29.55
CA LYS A 416 -1.45 12.01 28.21
C LYS A 416 -0.39 12.20 27.13
N ALA A 417 -0.51 11.37 26.08
CA ALA A 417 0.29 11.40 24.86
C ALA A 417 -0.61 10.93 23.71
N HIS A 418 -1.31 11.86 23.08
CA HIS A 418 -2.36 11.54 22.08
C HIS A 418 -1.81 11.22 20.70
N ASP A 419 -0.58 11.68 20.40
CA ASP A 419 0.05 11.53 19.08
C ASP A 419 0.99 10.32 18.99
N VAL A 420 1.06 9.49 20.05
CA VAL A 420 1.76 8.20 20.04
C VAL A 420 0.76 7.05 20.04
N PHE A 421 1.18 5.90 19.50
CA PHE A 421 0.35 4.70 19.45
C PHE A 421 0.90 3.63 20.42
N PRO A 422 0.25 3.43 21.57
CA PRO A 422 0.67 2.41 22.54
C PRO A 422 0.44 0.99 22.02
N ALA A 423 1.36 0.09 22.35
CA ALA A 423 1.32 -1.32 22.07
C ALA A 423 1.81 -2.14 23.25
N VAL A 424 1.23 -3.28 23.50
CA VAL A 424 1.59 -4.17 24.61
C VAL A 424 2.19 -5.46 24.11
N CYS A 425 3.34 -5.83 24.68
CA CYS A 425 4.03 -7.09 24.42
C CYS A 425 3.59 -8.13 25.44
N TYR A 426 2.87 -9.16 24.97
CA TYR A 426 2.30 -10.19 25.81
C TYR A 426 3.13 -11.46 25.79
N PRO A 427 3.53 -12.00 26.96
CA PRO A 427 4.03 -13.37 27.05
C PRO A 427 2.88 -14.38 27.04
N ASP A 428 3.15 -15.61 26.63
CA ASP A 428 2.15 -16.70 26.59
C ASP A 428 1.48 -16.92 27.95
N LEU A 429 2.22 -16.79 29.05
CA LEU A 429 1.68 -16.96 30.41
C LEU A 429 0.50 -16.01 30.69
N PHE A 430 0.54 -14.76 30.18
CA PHE A 430 -0.57 -13.83 30.37
C PHE A 430 -1.86 -14.35 29.72
N TRP A 431 -1.77 -14.84 28.49
CA TRP A 431 -2.93 -15.39 27.79
C TRP A 431 -3.41 -16.71 28.36
N LYS A 432 -2.50 -17.59 28.81
CA LYS A 432 -2.85 -18.83 29.54
C LYS A 432 -3.66 -18.53 30.81
N LEU A 433 -3.29 -17.50 31.56
CA LEU A 433 -4.02 -17.06 32.75
C LEU A 433 -5.34 -16.40 32.37
N ALA A 434 -5.37 -15.54 31.35
CA ALA A 434 -6.60 -14.89 30.87
C ALA A 434 -7.66 -15.90 30.40
N GLU A 435 -7.21 -17.00 29.82
CA GLU A 435 -8.09 -18.11 29.40
C GLU A 435 -8.65 -18.92 30.60
N LYS A 436 -7.80 -19.22 31.58
CA LYS A 436 -8.14 -20.14 32.67
C LYS A 436 -8.79 -19.45 33.86
N ASN A 437 -8.28 -18.30 34.26
CA ASN A 437 -8.70 -17.59 35.46
C ASN A 437 -8.38 -16.11 35.40
N LEU A 438 -9.35 -15.30 35.04
CA LEU A 438 -9.22 -13.84 34.99
C LEU A 438 -8.90 -13.18 36.33
N ASP A 439 -9.27 -13.82 37.45
CA ASP A 439 -9.00 -13.30 38.80
C ASP A 439 -7.60 -13.73 39.31
N ALA A 440 -6.80 -14.44 38.46
CA ALA A 440 -5.43 -14.79 38.80
C ALA A 440 -4.58 -13.53 39.06
N PRO A 441 -3.70 -13.57 40.08
CA PRO A 441 -2.77 -12.48 40.33
C PRO A 441 -1.75 -12.35 39.22
N TRP A 442 -1.51 -11.12 38.80
CA TRP A 442 -0.46 -10.73 37.84
C TRP A 442 0.45 -9.72 38.50
N GLN A 443 1.76 -9.97 38.45
CA GLN A 443 2.74 -9.13 39.13
C GLN A 443 3.39 -8.17 38.11
N LEU A 444 3.25 -6.87 38.35
CA LEU A 444 3.94 -5.84 37.61
C LEU A 444 5.23 -5.48 38.37
N MET A 445 6.34 -5.44 37.65
CA MET A 445 7.69 -5.25 38.22
C MET A 445 8.51 -4.23 37.41
N CYS A 446 9.57 -3.72 38.01
CA CYS A 446 10.50 -2.79 37.35
C CYS A 446 11.65 -3.57 36.71
N PRO A 447 11.93 -3.39 35.40
CA PRO A 447 13.03 -4.10 34.72
C PRO A 447 14.41 -3.79 35.34
N HIS A 448 14.65 -2.55 35.73
CA HIS A 448 15.90 -2.15 36.37
C HIS A 448 16.11 -2.83 37.74
N GLU A 449 15.06 -2.96 38.51
CA GLU A 449 15.14 -3.62 39.83
C GLU A 449 15.45 -5.12 39.67
N ILE A 450 14.79 -5.77 38.70
CA ILE A 450 15.06 -7.17 38.33
C ILE A 450 16.55 -7.32 37.95
N LEU A 451 17.02 -6.49 37.05
CA LEU A 451 18.46 -6.51 36.62
C LEU A 451 19.39 -6.35 37.80
N THR A 452 19.09 -5.42 38.72
CA THR A 452 19.93 -5.14 39.91
C THR A 452 19.91 -6.32 40.86
N VAL A 453 18.76 -6.94 41.10
CA VAL A 453 18.63 -8.01 42.12
C VAL A 453 19.02 -9.38 41.58
N LYS A 454 18.68 -9.67 40.34
CA LYS A 454 18.87 -11.00 39.71
C LYS A 454 20.09 -11.10 38.82
N GLY A 455 20.64 -9.96 38.36
CA GLY A 455 21.79 -9.94 37.43
C GLY A 455 21.43 -10.28 35.97
N TYR A 456 20.14 -10.36 35.66
CA TYR A 456 19.67 -10.54 34.29
C TYR A 456 18.49 -9.61 33.97
N ALA A 457 18.33 -9.25 32.71
CA ALA A 457 17.20 -8.49 32.20
C ALA A 457 16.07 -9.46 31.80
N LEU A 458 14.92 -9.39 32.44
CA LEU A 458 13.79 -10.30 32.20
C LEU A 458 13.25 -10.16 30.76
N GLU A 459 13.29 -8.96 30.21
CA GLU A 459 12.86 -8.66 28.85
C GLU A 459 13.74 -9.33 27.77
N ASP A 460 14.92 -9.85 28.10
CA ASP A 460 15.81 -10.54 27.15
C ASP A 460 15.48 -12.02 26.97
N TYR A 461 14.41 -12.49 27.61
CA TYR A 461 13.93 -13.85 27.53
C TYR A 461 12.52 -13.95 26.97
N TRP A 462 12.11 -15.13 26.52
CA TRP A 462 10.78 -15.44 26.01
C TRP A 462 10.43 -16.92 26.27
N GLY A 463 9.15 -17.28 26.12
CA GLY A 463 8.67 -18.65 26.28
C GLY A 463 8.87 -19.20 27.69
N GLU A 464 9.20 -20.50 27.80
CA GLU A 464 9.34 -21.20 29.08
C GLU A 464 10.45 -20.64 29.97
N GLU A 465 11.56 -20.17 29.36
CA GLU A 465 12.65 -19.57 30.11
C GLU A 465 12.25 -18.23 30.71
N TRP A 466 11.47 -17.42 29.99
CA TRP A 466 10.87 -16.20 30.52
C TRP A 466 9.91 -16.53 31.67
N GLU A 467 9.01 -17.49 31.48
CA GLU A 467 8.01 -17.90 32.49
C GLU A 467 8.69 -18.32 33.79
N LYS A 468 9.73 -19.16 33.72
CA LYS A 468 10.53 -19.60 34.85
C LYS A 468 11.16 -18.42 35.60
N ARG A 469 11.81 -17.49 34.87
CA ARG A 469 12.45 -16.30 35.43
C ARG A 469 11.47 -15.32 36.01
N TYR A 470 10.31 -15.13 35.37
CA TYR A 470 9.24 -14.33 35.90
C TYR A 470 8.73 -14.86 37.25
N LEU A 471 8.47 -16.15 37.36
CA LEU A 471 8.05 -16.77 38.63
C LEU A 471 9.15 -16.71 39.70
N ASP A 472 10.40 -16.83 39.34
CA ASP A 472 11.54 -16.60 40.25
C ASP A 472 11.58 -15.15 40.77
N CYS A 473 11.35 -14.17 39.91
CA CYS A 473 11.22 -12.76 40.34
C CYS A 473 10.00 -12.55 41.24
N VAL A 474 8.87 -13.18 40.95
CA VAL A 474 7.63 -13.09 41.73
C VAL A 474 7.86 -13.62 43.16
N SER A 475 8.63 -14.69 43.30
CA SER A 475 8.91 -15.31 44.60
C SER A 475 9.95 -14.55 45.43
N ASP A 476 10.77 -13.71 44.82
CA ASP A 476 11.85 -12.99 45.51
C ASP A 476 11.35 -11.75 46.28
N PRO A 477 11.47 -11.71 47.59
CA PRO A 477 10.96 -10.59 48.40
C PRO A 477 11.75 -9.28 48.22
N ARG A 478 12.93 -9.33 47.61
CA ARG A 478 13.75 -8.14 47.36
C ARG A 478 13.26 -7.33 46.18
N ILE A 479 12.43 -7.91 45.32
CA ILE A 479 11.86 -7.22 44.16
C ILE A 479 10.48 -6.68 44.55
N GLU A 480 10.29 -5.36 44.38
CA GLU A 480 8.98 -4.73 44.61
C GLU A 480 7.97 -5.14 43.55
N LYS A 481 6.79 -5.51 43.97
CA LYS A 481 5.70 -5.98 43.06
C LYS A 481 4.46 -5.11 43.25
N ARG A 482 3.85 -4.74 42.14
CA ARG A 482 2.49 -4.21 42.10
C ARG A 482 1.57 -5.33 41.65
N THR A 483 0.81 -5.87 42.60
CA THR A 483 -0.15 -6.94 42.34
C THR A 483 -1.43 -6.40 41.73
N VAL A 484 -1.85 -6.91 40.58
CA VAL A 484 -3.12 -6.67 39.92
C VAL A 484 -3.72 -8.01 39.53
N THR A 485 -5.00 -8.04 39.12
CA THR A 485 -5.54 -9.25 38.48
C THR A 485 -5.37 -9.18 36.99
N VAL A 486 -5.30 -10.35 36.33
CA VAL A 486 -5.34 -10.40 34.85
C VAL A 486 -6.55 -9.67 34.30
N LYS A 487 -7.69 -9.77 34.97
CA LYS A 487 -8.95 -9.09 34.66
C LYS A 487 -8.81 -7.56 34.67
N ASP A 488 -8.04 -7.00 35.61
CA ASP A 488 -7.81 -5.55 35.65
C ASP A 488 -7.05 -5.07 34.42
N ILE A 489 -6.00 -5.78 34.02
CA ILE A 489 -5.23 -5.47 32.80
C ILE A 489 -6.10 -5.65 31.56
N VAL A 490 -6.81 -6.77 31.42
CA VAL A 490 -7.73 -7.01 30.31
C VAL A 490 -8.76 -5.89 30.19
N ARG A 491 -9.35 -5.46 31.32
CA ARG A 491 -10.33 -4.36 31.33
C ARG A 491 -9.73 -3.05 30.83
N LEU A 492 -8.52 -2.70 31.27
CA LEU A 492 -7.83 -1.49 30.83
C LEU A 492 -7.49 -1.55 29.33
N VAL A 493 -6.99 -2.69 28.86
CA VAL A 493 -6.68 -2.92 27.44
C VAL A 493 -7.93 -2.77 26.57
N LEU A 494 -9.00 -3.48 26.92
CA LEU A 494 -10.24 -3.46 26.13
C LEU A 494 -10.93 -2.10 26.16
N ARG A 495 -10.90 -1.42 27.31
CA ARG A 495 -11.42 -0.06 27.41
C ARG A 495 -10.65 0.91 26.51
N SER A 496 -9.32 0.91 26.59
CA SER A 496 -8.47 1.74 25.75
C SER A 496 -8.67 1.40 24.26
N ALA A 497 -8.76 0.12 23.91
CA ALA A 497 -8.95 -0.33 22.53
C ALA A 497 -10.29 0.13 21.95
N VAL A 498 -11.36 0.08 22.72
CA VAL A 498 -12.68 0.56 22.28
C VAL A 498 -12.71 2.09 22.14
N GLU A 499 -12.08 2.82 23.10
CA GLU A 499 -12.06 4.29 23.09
C GLU A 499 -11.13 4.89 22.03
N THR A 500 -9.97 4.25 21.74
CA THR A 500 -8.87 4.87 20.97
C THR A 500 -8.36 4.05 19.81
N GLY A 501 -8.85 2.84 19.64
CA GLY A 501 -8.32 1.86 18.68
C GLY A 501 -7.04 1.16 19.15
N THR A 502 -6.41 1.62 20.22
CA THR A 502 -5.15 1.11 20.78
C THR A 502 -5.33 0.66 22.24
N PRO A 503 -4.47 -0.20 22.81
CA PRO A 503 -3.14 -0.57 22.34
C PRO A 503 -3.16 -1.65 21.26
N PHE A 504 -2.10 -1.68 20.44
CA PHE A 504 -1.80 -2.82 19.58
C PHE A 504 -1.37 -4.00 20.44
N ALA A 505 -1.57 -5.22 19.93
CA ALA A 505 -1.09 -6.42 20.61
C ALA A 505 0.09 -7.02 19.87
N PHE A 506 1.12 -7.39 20.61
CA PHE A 506 2.30 -8.07 20.12
C PHE A 506 2.53 -9.34 20.96
N ASN A 507 2.32 -10.51 20.35
CA ASN A 507 2.46 -11.83 20.99
C ASN A 507 3.92 -12.25 20.99
N ARG A 508 4.65 -11.81 22.00
CA ARG A 508 6.11 -11.86 22.08
C ARG A 508 6.68 -13.27 21.94
N ASP A 509 6.11 -14.24 22.64
CA ASP A 509 6.59 -15.61 22.61
C ASP A 509 6.32 -16.28 21.25
N THR A 510 5.15 -16.03 20.66
CA THR A 510 4.81 -16.48 19.31
C THR A 510 5.77 -15.92 18.27
N VAL A 511 6.08 -14.62 18.37
CA VAL A 511 7.02 -13.95 17.44
C VAL A 511 8.40 -14.57 17.53
N ASN A 512 8.95 -14.72 18.74
CA ASN A 512 10.32 -15.22 18.93
C ASN A 512 10.44 -16.73 18.64
N ARG A 513 9.42 -17.52 18.95
CA ARG A 513 9.37 -18.95 18.60
C ARG A 513 9.48 -19.18 17.09
N MET A 514 8.85 -18.30 16.31
CA MET A 514 8.81 -18.38 14.85
C MET A 514 9.87 -17.53 14.16
N ASN A 515 10.78 -16.91 14.92
CA ASN A 515 11.85 -16.07 14.39
C ASN A 515 12.90 -16.92 13.66
N PRO A 516 13.11 -16.74 12.34
CA PRO A 516 14.10 -17.52 11.59
C PRO A 516 15.55 -17.18 11.96
N ASN A 517 15.79 -16.08 12.67
CA ASN A 517 17.11 -15.60 13.08
C ASN A 517 17.27 -15.58 14.60
N GLY A 518 16.57 -16.46 15.33
CA GLY A 518 16.65 -16.52 16.78
C GLY A 518 18.03 -16.82 17.36
N HIS A 519 18.93 -17.44 16.58
CA HIS A 519 20.33 -17.68 16.94
C HIS A 519 21.16 -16.37 17.09
N ALA A 520 20.76 -15.31 16.41
CA ALA A 520 21.51 -14.05 16.32
C ALA A 520 20.94 -12.94 17.18
N GLY A 521 19.74 -13.08 17.74
CA GLY A 521 19.11 -12.02 18.52
C GLY A 521 17.67 -12.30 18.87
N MET A 522 17.03 -11.29 19.43
CA MET A 522 15.65 -11.32 19.91
C MET A 522 14.83 -10.20 19.30
N ILE A 523 13.54 -10.43 19.19
CA ILE A 523 12.56 -9.46 18.74
C ILE A 523 11.78 -8.96 19.96
N TYR A 524 11.97 -7.69 20.33
CA TYR A 524 11.30 -7.08 21.49
C TYR A 524 9.92 -6.51 21.14
N CYS A 525 9.80 -5.89 19.96
CA CYS A 525 8.58 -5.22 19.52
C CYS A 525 8.46 -5.18 17.99
N SER A 526 7.52 -4.42 17.49
CA SER A 526 7.28 -4.20 16.07
C SER A 526 7.41 -2.71 15.71
N ASN A 527 7.17 -2.39 14.43
CA ASN A 527 7.15 -1.03 13.91
C ASN A 527 5.82 -0.30 14.22
N LEU A 528 5.62 0.85 13.58
CA LEU A 528 4.39 1.66 13.71
C LEU A 528 3.12 0.87 13.36
N CYS A 529 3.16 0.06 12.32
CA CYS A 529 2.01 -0.65 11.77
C CYS A 529 1.96 -2.15 12.10
N THR A 530 2.83 -2.64 12.97
CA THR A 530 2.85 -3.99 13.57
C THR A 530 3.18 -5.16 12.64
N GLU A 531 3.58 -4.92 11.39
CA GLU A 531 3.92 -5.99 10.44
C GLU A 531 5.37 -6.46 10.50
N ILE A 532 6.28 -5.69 11.08
CA ILE A 532 7.70 -6.00 11.12
C ILE A 532 8.07 -6.76 12.39
N ALA A 533 8.79 -7.85 12.22
CA ALA A 533 9.31 -8.67 13.31
C ALA A 533 10.74 -9.10 12.98
N GLN A 534 11.73 -8.34 13.45
CA GLN A 534 13.14 -8.50 13.17
C GLN A 534 13.97 -8.34 14.46
N ASN A 535 15.14 -8.97 14.51
CA ASN A 535 16.03 -8.87 15.65
C ASN A 535 16.41 -7.43 15.98
N MET A 536 16.45 -7.11 17.25
CA MET A 536 16.68 -5.79 17.80
C MET A 536 17.72 -5.84 18.92
N ALA A 537 18.49 -4.76 19.07
CA ALA A 537 19.35 -4.54 20.22
C ALA A 537 19.57 -3.04 20.45
N PRO A 538 19.71 -2.58 21.71
CA PRO A 538 19.91 -1.17 22.00
C PRO A 538 21.28 -0.67 21.52
N ILE A 539 21.36 0.62 21.19
CA ILE A 539 22.62 1.31 20.94
C ILE A 539 23.29 1.62 22.28
N GLU A 540 24.53 1.18 22.47
CA GLU A 540 25.29 1.38 23.71
C GLU A 540 26.27 2.54 23.59
N HIS A 541 26.35 3.37 24.63
CA HIS A 541 27.38 4.36 24.77
C HIS A 541 28.66 3.67 25.24
N ILE A 542 29.80 3.93 24.59
CA ILE A 542 31.10 3.38 24.97
C ILE A 542 31.90 4.43 25.71
N SER A 543 32.19 5.56 25.09
CA SER A 543 33.02 6.63 25.65
C SER A 543 32.69 7.98 25.02
N THR A 544 33.07 9.06 25.76
CA THR A 544 33.13 10.41 25.20
C THR A 544 34.53 10.93 25.49
N GLU A 545 35.30 11.28 24.47
CA GLU A 545 36.69 11.66 24.55
C GLU A 545 36.91 13.00 23.87
N VAL A 546 37.88 13.75 24.41
CA VAL A 546 38.41 14.95 23.78
C VAL A 546 39.62 14.56 22.94
N ARG A 547 39.64 14.86 21.68
CA ARG A 547 40.72 14.57 20.74
C ARG A 547 41.17 15.84 20.01
N THR A 548 42.39 15.84 19.51
CA THR A 548 42.85 16.86 18.58
C THR A 548 42.90 16.29 17.18
N GLU A 549 42.12 16.84 16.27
CA GLU A 549 42.09 16.45 14.86
C GLU A 549 42.38 17.68 13.99
N ASN A 550 43.32 17.58 13.08
CA ASN A 550 43.73 18.66 12.17
C ASN A 550 44.06 20.01 12.89
N GLY A 551 44.49 19.96 14.15
CA GLY A 551 44.82 21.15 14.96
C GLY A 551 43.64 21.69 15.79
N ASP A 552 42.43 21.17 15.58
CA ASP A 552 41.20 21.54 16.31
C ASP A 552 40.92 20.58 17.48
N THR A 553 40.37 21.11 18.56
CA THR A 553 39.89 20.29 19.68
C THR A 553 38.46 19.82 19.37
N VAL A 554 38.26 18.51 19.26
CA VAL A 554 36.97 17.88 18.97
C VAL A 554 36.52 16.97 20.11
N VAL A 555 35.21 16.88 20.35
CA VAL A 555 34.62 15.93 21.29
C VAL A 555 34.05 14.77 20.47
N VAL A 556 34.56 13.57 20.69
CA VAL A 556 34.15 12.35 19.98
C VAL A 556 33.35 11.46 20.92
N THR A 557 32.12 11.14 20.56
CA THR A 557 31.31 10.16 21.28
C THR A 557 31.28 8.84 20.50
N ALA A 558 31.84 7.80 21.11
CA ALA A 558 31.84 6.45 20.57
C ALA A 558 30.63 5.67 21.05
N THR A 559 29.96 4.99 20.13
CA THR A 559 28.84 4.12 20.42
C THR A 559 29.07 2.76 19.79
N ARG A 560 28.57 1.68 20.44
CA ARG A 560 28.40 0.38 19.81
C ARG A 560 27.05 0.39 19.12
N PRO A 561 26.97 0.21 17.80
CA PRO A 561 25.70 0.10 17.12
C PRO A 561 24.97 -1.15 17.65
N GLY A 562 23.70 -0.99 18.01
CA GLY A 562 22.81 -2.09 18.26
C GLY A 562 22.22 -2.64 16.96
N GLU A 563 21.03 -3.15 17.02
CA GLU A 563 20.24 -3.56 15.85
C GLU A 563 19.09 -2.54 15.68
N PHE A 564 19.33 -1.53 14.87
CA PHE A 564 18.35 -0.50 14.51
C PHE A 564 17.61 -0.93 13.24
N VAL A 565 16.40 -1.42 13.39
CA VAL A 565 15.64 -2.09 12.33
C VAL A 565 15.15 -1.11 11.27
N VAL A 566 15.15 -1.57 10.03
CA VAL A 566 14.66 -0.84 8.85
C VAL A 566 13.63 -1.69 8.11
N CYS A 567 12.55 -1.06 7.65
CA CYS A 567 11.47 -1.71 6.92
C CYS A 567 11.52 -1.37 5.43
N ASN A 568 11.89 -2.33 4.59
CA ASN A 568 11.88 -2.21 3.14
C ASN A 568 10.69 -2.99 2.60
N LEU A 569 9.64 -2.30 2.18
CA LEU A 569 8.33 -2.89 1.92
C LEU A 569 7.87 -2.75 0.47
N ALA A 570 7.17 -3.77 -0.01
CA ALA A 570 6.38 -3.77 -1.22
C ALA A 570 5.13 -4.63 -1.02
N SER A 571 4.13 -4.48 -1.87
CA SER A 571 2.87 -5.24 -1.78
C SER A 571 2.41 -5.70 -3.14
N LEU A 572 2.12 -7.00 -3.26
CA LEU A 572 1.45 -7.62 -4.40
C LEU A 572 -0.01 -7.18 -4.41
N SER A 573 -0.51 -6.67 -5.51
CA SER A 573 -1.92 -6.31 -5.67
C SER A 573 -2.75 -7.53 -6.08
N LEU A 574 -3.19 -8.34 -5.12
CA LEU A 574 -3.81 -9.66 -5.37
C LEU A 574 -5.08 -9.59 -6.23
N GLY A 575 -5.83 -8.49 -6.18
CA GLY A 575 -7.00 -8.27 -7.03
C GLY A 575 -6.63 -8.03 -8.51
N ASN A 576 -5.43 -7.48 -8.75
CA ASN A 576 -4.93 -7.18 -10.09
C ASN A 576 -4.07 -8.31 -10.69
N LEU A 577 -3.65 -9.27 -9.86
CA LEU A 577 -2.81 -10.38 -10.26
C LEU A 577 -3.63 -11.65 -10.56
N PRO A 578 -3.24 -12.42 -11.60
CA PRO A 578 -3.79 -13.74 -11.85
C PRO A 578 -3.14 -14.76 -10.91
N VAL A 579 -3.55 -14.77 -9.63
CA VAL A 579 -2.92 -15.58 -8.56
C VAL A 579 -2.99 -17.10 -8.79
N GLU A 580 -3.83 -17.56 -9.72
CA GLU A 580 -3.93 -18.95 -10.16
C GLU A 580 -2.86 -19.35 -11.18
N ASP A 581 -2.31 -18.38 -11.93
CA ASP A 581 -1.18 -18.60 -12.83
C ASP A 581 0.12 -18.62 -12.00
N GLU A 582 0.52 -19.81 -11.58
CA GLU A 582 1.72 -19.98 -10.74
C GLU A 582 2.96 -19.39 -11.37
N ALA A 583 3.16 -19.57 -12.67
CA ALA A 583 4.35 -19.09 -13.36
C ALA A 583 4.36 -17.54 -13.43
N TYR A 584 3.20 -16.93 -13.59
CA TYR A 584 3.09 -15.47 -13.59
C TYR A 584 3.34 -14.91 -12.19
N LEU A 585 2.71 -15.50 -11.18
CA LEU A 585 2.88 -15.10 -9.78
C LEU A 585 4.34 -15.23 -9.34
N GLU A 586 4.99 -16.35 -9.65
CA GLU A 586 6.40 -16.58 -9.33
C GLU A 586 7.32 -15.53 -9.97
N ARG A 587 7.13 -15.21 -11.24
CA ARG A 587 7.91 -14.15 -11.92
C ARG A 587 7.70 -12.77 -11.30
N THR A 588 6.47 -12.47 -10.88
CA THR A 588 6.14 -11.21 -10.22
C THR A 588 6.79 -11.13 -8.85
N VAL A 589 6.71 -12.21 -8.06
CA VAL A 589 7.36 -12.32 -6.75
C VAL A 589 8.88 -12.21 -6.89
N GLU A 590 9.50 -12.91 -7.82
CA GLU A 590 10.94 -12.81 -8.12
C GLU A 590 11.36 -11.38 -8.42
N THR A 591 10.59 -10.69 -9.24
CA THR A 591 10.85 -9.29 -9.61
C THR A 591 10.72 -8.37 -8.39
N ALA A 592 9.72 -8.59 -7.54
CA ALA A 592 9.50 -7.80 -6.33
C ALA A 592 10.58 -8.04 -5.26
N ILE A 593 11.00 -9.29 -5.05
CA ILE A 593 12.09 -9.64 -4.11
C ILE A 593 13.40 -8.96 -4.54
N ARG A 594 13.75 -9.04 -5.82
CA ARG A 594 14.95 -8.36 -6.35
C ARG A 594 14.87 -6.84 -6.20
N ALA A 595 13.71 -6.24 -6.49
CA ALA A 595 13.51 -4.81 -6.29
C ALA A 595 13.72 -4.39 -4.82
N LEU A 596 13.22 -5.18 -3.88
CA LEU A 596 13.38 -4.94 -2.44
C LEU A 596 14.83 -5.13 -1.97
N ASP A 597 15.55 -6.15 -2.46
CA ASP A 597 16.97 -6.32 -2.16
C ASP A 597 17.79 -5.12 -2.68
N ASN A 598 17.47 -4.63 -3.89
CA ASN A 598 18.14 -3.47 -4.46
C ASN A 598 17.86 -2.18 -3.66
N VAL A 599 16.66 -2.01 -3.08
CA VAL A 599 16.33 -0.89 -2.21
C VAL A 599 17.33 -0.75 -1.06
N ILE A 600 17.80 -1.86 -0.49
CA ILE A 600 18.75 -1.85 0.63
C ILE A 600 20.05 -1.13 0.26
N ASP A 601 20.58 -1.42 -0.91
CA ASP A 601 21.86 -0.87 -1.39
C ASP A 601 21.73 0.54 -2.01
N LEU A 602 20.51 0.90 -2.43
CA LEU A 602 20.20 2.17 -3.11
C LEU A 602 19.60 3.23 -2.18
N ASN A 603 19.31 2.87 -0.93
CA ASN A 603 18.64 3.75 0.02
C ASN A 603 19.60 4.80 0.59
N PHE A 604 19.14 6.02 0.72
CA PHE A 604 19.76 7.02 1.59
C PHE A 604 19.31 6.78 3.03
N TYR A 605 20.28 6.56 3.92
CA TYR A 605 20.00 6.31 5.34
C TYR A 605 20.21 7.58 6.16
N PRO A 606 19.20 8.09 6.88
CA PRO A 606 19.35 9.24 7.76
C PRO A 606 20.21 8.93 8.99
N LEU A 607 20.42 7.64 9.30
CA LEU A 607 21.19 7.15 10.46
C LEU A 607 22.10 6.00 10.04
N GLU A 608 23.38 6.09 10.40
CA GLU A 608 24.35 5.01 10.15
C GLU A 608 23.98 3.70 10.86
N TYR A 609 23.36 3.77 12.04
CA TYR A 609 22.86 2.60 12.75
C TYR A 609 21.88 1.78 11.90
N ALA A 610 20.97 2.48 11.23
CA ALA A 610 20.00 1.88 10.32
C ALA A 610 20.69 1.24 9.11
N ARG A 611 21.68 1.92 8.53
CA ARG A 611 22.45 1.39 7.40
C ARG A 611 23.18 0.10 7.77
N LEU A 612 23.88 0.10 8.90
CA LEU A 612 24.63 -1.06 9.37
C LEU A 612 23.73 -2.28 9.60
N THR A 613 22.61 -2.10 10.31
CA THR A 613 21.66 -3.18 10.57
C THR A 613 21.03 -3.69 9.28
N ASN A 614 20.61 -2.77 8.39
CA ASN A 614 19.95 -3.16 7.13
C ASN A 614 20.91 -3.93 6.20
N HIS A 615 22.18 -3.55 6.11
CA HIS A 615 23.16 -4.31 5.34
C HIS A 615 23.53 -5.66 5.99
N LYS A 616 23.53 -5.74 7.32
CA LYS A 616 23.84 -6.98 8.06
C LYS A 616 22.78 -8.06 7.87
N TYR A 617 21.50 -7.71 8.01
CA TYR A 617 20.37 -8.64 7.88
C TYR A 617 19.78 -8.66 6.47
N ARG A 618 19.90 -7.60 5.73
CA ARG A 618 19.23 -7.41 4.43
C ARG A 618 17.74 -7.73 4.49
N SER A 619 17.06 -7.23 5.51
CA SER A 619 15.66 -7.55 5.75
C SER A 619 14.74 -6.85 4.76
N ILE A 620 13.79 -7.59 4.21
CA ILE A 620 12.74 -7.11 3.33
C ILE A 620 11.37 -7.53 3.86
N GLY A 621 10.32 -6.93 3.35
CA GLY A 621 8.94 -7.27 3.69
C GLY A 621 8.05 -7.18 2.45
N LEU A 622 7.93 -8.28 1.71
CA LEU A 622 6.95 -8.40 0.65
C LEU A 622 5.60 -8.75 1.27
N GLY A 623 4.61 -7.91 1.08
CA GLY A 623 3.25 -8.09 1.54
C GLY A 623 2.25 -8.17 0.42
N VAL A 624 0.98 -7.93 0.76
CA VAL A 624 -0.14 -7.94 -0.17
C VAL A 624 -1.08 -6.77 0.06
N SER A 625 -1.74 -6.35 -1.01
CA SER A 625 -2.96 -5.53 -0.99
C SER A 625 -4.03 -6.22 -1.85
N GLY A 626 -5.25 -5.72 -1.82
CA GLY A 626 -6.30 -6.28 -2.67
C GLY A 626 -6.81 -7.65 -2.23
N TYR A 627 -6.68 -7.99 -0.96
CA TYR A 627 -7.10 -9.29 -0.47
C TYR A 627 -8.62 -9.50 -0.60
N HIS A 628 -9.42 -8.55 -0.13
CA HIS A 628 -10.88 -8.62 -0.29
C HIS A 628 -11.31 -8.50 -1.76
N HIS A 629 -10.61 -7.67 -2.56
CA HIS A 629 -10.82 -7.59 -4.00
C HIS A 629 -10.60 -8.95 -4.69
N MET A 630 -9.52 -9.63 -4.34
CA MET A 630 -9.22 -10.97 -4.84
C MET A 630 -10.35 -11.98 -4.53
N LEU A 631 -10.87 -11.98 -3.30
CA LEU A 631 -11.96 -12.87 -2.89
C LEU A 631 -13.26 -12.54 -3.63
N ALA A 632 -13.64 -11.25 -3.69
CA ALA A 632 -14.87 -10.81 -4.33
C ALA A 632 -14.89 -11.12 -5.84
N LYS A 633 -13.77 -10.88 -6.51
CA LYS A 633 -13.58 -11.18 -7.94
C LYS A 633 -13.79 -12.67 -8.27
N ARG A 634 -13.51 -13.55 -7.31
CA ARG A 634 -13.63 -15.01 -7.43
C ARG A 634 -14.91 -15.58 -6.86
N GLY A 635 -15.80 -14.74 -6.36
CA GLY A 635 -17.03 -15.19 -5.75
C GLY A 635 -16.84 -15.94 -4.43
N ILE A 636 -15.77 -15.65 -3.68
CA ILE A 636 -15.47 -16.28 -2.40
C ILE A 636 -15.99 -15.39 -1.27
N ARG A 637 -16.83 -15.93 -0.40
CA ARG A 637 -17.35 -15.22 0.78
C ARG A 637 -16.31 -15.15 1.87
N TRP A 638 -16.22 -14.00 2.55
CA TRP A 638 -15.31 -13.82 3.67
C TRP A 638 -15.53 -14.84 4.79
N GLU A 639 -16.78 -15.08 5.16
CA GLU A 639 -17.19 -16.03 6.21
C GLU A 639 -17.43 -17.40 5.59
N SER A 640 -16.37 -18.09 5.15
CA SER A 640 -16.45 -19.43 4.55
C SER A 640 -15.16 -20.23 4.74
N GLU A 641 -15.27 -21.54 4.78
CA GLU A 641 -14.13 -22.45 4.77
C GLU A 641 -13.36 -22.38 3.44
N GLU A 642 -14.04 -22.09 2.35
CA GLU A 642 -13.44 -21.88 1.04
C GLU A 642 -12.43 -20.71 1.08
N HIS A 643 -12.79 -19.62 1.77
CA HIS A 643 -11.88 -18.49 1.97
C HIS A 643 -10.60 -18.94 2.69
N LEU A 644 -10.71 -19.70 3.77
CA LEU A 644 -9.55 -20.15 4.53
C LEU A 644 -8.65 -21.07 3.69
N ALA A 645 -9.23 -22.01 2.96
CA ALA A 645 -8.48 -22.91 2.08
C ALA A 645 -7.81 -22.15 0.92
N PHE A 646 -8.51 -21.19 0.33
CA PHE A 646 -7.96 -20.37 -0.74
C PHE A 646 -6.82 -19.46 -0.25
N ALA A 647 -6.98 -18.86 0.93
CA ALA A 647 -5.93 -18.07 1.57
C ALA A 647 -4.67 -18.88 1.84
N ASP A 648 -4.82 -20.09 2.39
CA ASP A 648 -3.70 -21.00 2.64
C ASP A 648 -2.92 -21.30 1.35
N ALA A 649 -3.64 -21.66 0.29
CA ALA A 649 -3.04 -21.98 -1.00
C ALA A 649 -2.30 -20.79 -1.63
N VAL A 650 -2.89 -19.59 -1.62
CA VAL A 650 -2.28 -18.38 -2.21
C VAL A 650 -1.03 -17.97 -1.42
N PHE A 651 -1.10 -17.93 -0.10
CA PHE A 651 0.04 -17.52 0.72
C PHE A 651 1.15 -18.57 0.75
N GLU A 652 0.82 -19.86 0.65
CA GLU A 652 1.83 -20.91 0.45
C GLU A 652 2.62 -20.68 -0.84
N ARG A 653 1.94 -20.40 -1.97
CA ARG A 653 2.59 -20.11 -3.24
C ARG A 653 3.49 -18.89 -3.17
N ILE A 654 3.00 -17.79 -2.56
CA ILE A 654 3.79 -16.56 -2.39
C ILE A 654 5.05 -16.85 -1.58
N ASN A 655 4.93 -17.56 -0.46
CA ASN A 655 6.07 -17.89 0.40
C ASN A 655 7.08 -18.79 -0.33
N TYR A 656 6.59 -19.82 -1.00
CA TYR A 656 7.44 -20.70 -1.81
C TYR A 656 8.22 -19.93 -2.88
N ALA A 657 7.52 -19.09 -3.63
CA ALA A 657 8.13 -18.26 -4.67
C ALA A 657 9.14 -17.26 -4.11
N ALA A 658 8.84 -16.64 -2.96
CA ALA A 658 9.74 -15.69 -2.31
C ALA A 658 11.05 -16.36 -1.85
N ILE A 659 10.97 -17.52 -1.18
CA ILE A 659 12.16 -18.25 -0.71
C ILE A 659 12.99 -18.71 -1.91
N ARG A 660 12.36 -19.23 -2.97
CA ARG A 660 13.06 -19.67 -4.18
C ARG A 660 13.78 -18.50 -4.88
N ALA A 661 13.10 -17.36 -5.00
CA ALA A 661 13.68 -16.15 -5.60
C ALA A 661 14.85 -15.62 -4.77
N ASP A 662 14.73 -15.63 -3.46
CA ASP A 662 15.74 -15.15 -2.54
C ASP A 662 17.00 -16.03 -2.52
N THR A 663 16.80 -17.35 -2.57
CA THR A 663 17.91 -18.31 -2.70
C THR A 663 18.64 -18.13 -4.05
N ALA A 664 17.92 -17.86 -5.12
CA ALA A 664 18.56 -17.54 -6.41
C ALA A 664 19.38 -16.26 -6.34
N LEU A 665 18.90 -15.23 -5.62
CA LEU A 665 19.67 -14.00 -5.36
C LEU A 665 20.88 -14.26 -4.47
N ALA A 666 20.79 -15.13 -3.47
CA ALA A 666 21.92 -15.50 -2.63
C ALA A 666 23.06 -16.14 -3.45
N ARG A 667 22.71 -16.98 -4.41
CA ARG A 667 23.68 -17.57 -5.34
C ARG A 667 24.36 -16.52 -6.22
N GLU A 668 23.64 -15.48 -6.64
CA GLU A 668 24.14 -14.41 -7.49
C GLU A 668 24.94 -13.35 -6.72
N LYS A 669 24.41 -12.90 -5.58
CA LYS A 669 24.90 -11.72 -4.86
C LYS A 669 25.48 -12.03 -3.47
N GLY A 670 25.50 -13.29 -3.03
CA GLY A 670 25.93 -13.73 -1.71
C GLY A 670 24.84 -13.71 -0.65
N CYS A 671 25.04 -14.42 0.45
CA CYS A 671 24.11 -14.52 1.57
C CYS A 671 24.17 -13.28 2.47
N TYR A 672 23.13 -13.06 3.28
CA TYR A 672 23.22 -12.12 4.39
C TYR A 672 24.21 -12.63 5.47
N ALA A 673 24.75 -11.71 6.24
CA ALA A 673 25.91 -11.98 7.10
C ALA A 673 25.68 -13.02 8.21
N LEU A 674 24.43 -13.21 8.64
CA LEU A 674 24.05 -14.09 9.74
C LEU A 674 23.25 -15.33 9.28
N PHE A 675 23.47 -15.77 8.06
CA PHE A 675 22.77 -16.95 7.53
C PHE A 675 23.16 -18.23 8.29
N GLU A 676 24.43 -18.36 8.65
CA GLU A 676 24.93 -19.54 9.36
C GLU A 676 24.30 -19.66 10.76
N GLY A 677 23.74 -20.81 11.06
CA GLY A 677 23.03 -21.09 12.32
C GLY A 677 21.55 -20.65 12.33
N SER A 678 21.06 -20.01 11.28
CA SER A 678 19.65 -19.61 11.16
C SER A 678 18.71 -20.80 10.97
N ASP A 679 17.43 -20.61 11.25
CA ASP A 679 16.37 -21.60 10.93
C ASP A 679 16.28 -21.87 9.42
N TRP A 680 16.72 -20.93 8.58
CA TRP A 680 16.84 -21.15 7.14
C TRP A 680 17.88 -22.21 6.82
N GLN A 681 19.08 -22.11 7.38
CA GLN A 681 20.16 -23.04 7.13
C GLN A 681 19.88 -24.42 7.75
N THR A 682 19.35 -24.44 8.98
CA THR A 682 19.12 -25.69 9.71
C THR A 682 17.89 -26.45 9.22
N GLY A 683 17.02 -25.83 8.42
CA GLY A 683 15.75 -26.37 7.99
C GLY A 683 14.61 -26.19 9.01
N ALA A 684 14.89 -25.69 10.21
CA ALA A 684 13.90 -25.48 11.27
C ALA A 684 12.75 -24.54 10.84
N TYR A 685 13.00 -23.63 9.93
CA TYR A 685 11.95 -22.79 9.34
C TYR A 685 10.82 -23.61 8.72
N PHE A 686 11.17 -24.63 7.94
CA PHE A 686 10.24 -25.49 7.23
C PHE A 686 9.52 -26.45 8.19
N GLU A 687 10.26 -27.02 9.13
CA GLU A 687 9.71 -27.92 10.15
C GLU A 687 8.66 -27.23 11.03
N LYS A 688 8.98 -26.05 11.58
CA LYS A 688 8.07 -25.25 12.43
C LYS A 688 6.76 -24.89 11.72
N ARG A 689 6.76 -24.86 10.38
CA ARG A 689 5.58 -24.53 9.56
C ARG A 689 4.89 -25.76 8.97
N GLY A 690 5.42 -26.95 9.22
CA GLY A 690 4.86 -28.21 8.73
C GLY A 690 4.94 -28.37 7.22
N TYR A 691 5.98 -27.85 6.59
CA TYR A 691 6.27 -27.98 5.16
C TYR A 691 6.96 -29.31 4.88
N THR A 692 6.16 -30.37 4.64
CA THR A 692 6.64 -31.77 4.53
C THR A 692 6.55 -32.36 3.13
N SER A 693 5.93 -31.68 2.15
CA SER A 693 5.82 -32.17 0.76
C SER A 693 7.18 -32.23 0.06
N GLY A 694 7.28 -32.99 -1.03
CA GLY A 694 8.53 -33.14 -1.80
C GLY A 694 9.11 -31.82 -2.26
N LYS A 695 8.27 -30.95 -2.82
CA LYS A 695 8.70 -29.62 -3.29
C LYS A 695 9.32 -28.76 -2.17
N TRP A 696 8.78 -28.84 -0.95
CA TRP A 696 9.28 -28.09 0.19
C TRP A 696 10.60 -28.67 0.75
N ARG A 697 10.76 -29.98 0.72
CA ARG A 697 12.03 -30.64 1.10
C ARG A 697 13.16 -30.27 0.14
N GLU A 698 12.91 -30.35 -1.17
CA GLU A 698 13.87 -29.93 -2.20
C GLU A 698 14.26 -28.46 -2.05
N LEU A 699 13.30 -27.60 -1.74
CA LEU A 699 13.59 -26.18 -1.50
C LEU A 699 14.42 -26.00 -0.23
N ALA A 700 14.11 -26.71 0.87
CA ALA A 700 14.87 -26.64 2.11
C ALA A 700 16.34 -27.07 1.91
N GLU A 701 16.58 -28.17 1.17
CA GLU A 701 17.92 -28.62 0.78
C GLU A 701 18.64 -27.57 -0.07
N THR A 702 17.93 -26.96 -1.00
CA THR A 702 18.47 -25.88 -1.85
C THR A 702 18.86 -24.65 -1.02
N VAL A 703 18.02 -24.24 -0.07
CA VAL A 703 18.29 -23.14 0.86
C VAL A 703 19.52 -23.46 1.72
N ALA A 704 19.59 -24.66 2.29
CA ALA A 704 20.73 -25.06 3.11
C ALA A 704 22.07 -25.04 2.33
N ALA A 705 22.01 -25.41 1.04
CA ALA A 705 23.20 -25.49 0.18
C ALA A 705 23.61 -24.14 -0.45
N GLN A 706 22.64 -23.31 -0.83
CA GLN A 706 22.89 -22.07 -1.59
C GLN A 706 22.73 -20.80 -0.75
N GLY A 707 22.04 -20.87 0.41
CA GLY A 707 21.81 -19.78 1.33
C GLY A 707 20.58 -18.93 1.01
N MET A 708 20.41 -17.89 1.81
CA MET A 708 19.41 -16.82 1.65
C MET A 708 20.10 -15.48 1.51
N ARG A 709 19.60 -14.63 0.61
CA ARG A 709 20.09 -13.27 0.41
C ARG A 709 19.61 -12.35 1.52
N ASN A 710 18.37 -12.51 1.94
CA ASN A 710 17.64 -11.67 2.89
C ASN A 710 17.25 -12.49 4.13
N ALA A 711 17.45 -11.93 5.32
CA ALA A 711 17.17 -12.62 6.60
C ALA A 711 15.67 -12.77 6.88
N TYR A 712 14.85 -11.87 6.36
CA TYR A 712 13.39 -11.84 6.47
C TYR A 712 12.79 -11.45 5.13
N LEU A 713 11.64 -12.06 4.76
CA LEU A 713 11.07 -11.94 3.42
C LEU A 713 9.67 -11.32 3.38
N LEU A 714 8.73 -11.79 4.22
CA LEU A 714 7.31 -11.46 4.10
C LEU A 714 6.80 -10.68 5.31
N ALA A 715 6.12 -9.57 5.04
CA ALA A 715 5.44 -8.74 6.04
C ALA A 715 4.24 -8.06 5.39
N ILE A 716 3.08 -8.08 6.05
CA ILE A 716 1.85 -7.52 5.47
C ILE A 716 1.56 -6.15 6.05
N ALA A 717 1.88 -5.12 5.29
CA ALA A 717 1.61 -3.73 5.61
C ALA A 717 0.14 -3.34 5.37
N PRO A 718 -0.37 -2.25 5.99
CA PRO A 718 -1.76 -1.81 5.80
C PRO A 718 -2.09 -1.33 4.40
N THR A 719 -1.15 -0.78 3.67
CA THR A 719 -1.24 -0.27 2.28
C THR A 719 -2.32 0.77 2.01
N SER A 720 -2.74 1.55 3.00
CA SER A 720 -3.87 2.48 2.89
C SER A 720 -3.78 3.47 1.72
N SER A 721 -2.59 4.01 1.42
CA SER A 721 -2.39 4.93 0.28
C SER A 721 -2.06 4.20 -1.02
N THR A 722 -1.20 3.19 -0.96
CA THR A 722 -0.74 2.49 -2.16
C THR A 722 -1.81 1.60 -2.78
N SER A 723 -2.77 1.10 -1.99
CA SER A 723 -3.95 0.41 -2.52
C SER A 723 -4.88 1.34 -3.32
N ILE A 724 -5.05 2.59 -2.89
CA ILE A 724 -5.79 3.61 -3.64
C ILE A 724 -5.10 3.87 -4.98
N LEU A 725 -3.78 3.99 -4.97
CA LEU A 725 -2.98 4.17 -6.18
C LEU A 725 -3.19 3.03 -7.19
N SER A 726 -3.21 1.80 -6.71
CA SER A 726 -3.39 0.60 -7.56
C SER A 726 -4.85 0.20 -7.78
N GLY A 727 -5.81 0.98 -7.31
CA GLY A 727 -7.26 0.73 -7.53
C GLY A 727 -7.74 -0.58 -6.91
N THR A 728 -7.23 -0.95 -5.72
CA THR A 728 -7.58 -2.21 -5.04
C THR A 728 -7.91 -1.99 -3.55
N THR A 729 -8.27 -3.03 -2.82
CA THR A 729 -8.56 -2.94 -1.38
C THR A 729 -7.28 -2.88 -0.55
N ALA A 730 -7.34 -2.24 0.62
CA ALA A 730 -6.18 -2.07 1.49
C ALA A 730 -5.79 -3.39 2.18
N GLY A 731 -4.50 -3.75 2.10
CA GLY A 731 -3.90 -4.87 2.80
C GLY A 731 -4.71 -6.15 2.72
N ILE A 732 -4.92 -6.73 3.90
CA ILE A 732 -5.68 -7.96 4.13
C ILE A 732 -7.05 -7.69 4.75
N ASP A 733 -7.44 -6.43 4.89
CA ASP A 733 -8.68 -6.05 5.56
C ASP A 733 -9.90 -6.14 4.63
N PRO A 734 -11.10 -6.37 5.19
CA PRO A 734 -12.33 -6.22 4.45
C PRO A 734 -12.64 -4.74 4.19
N VAL A 735 -13.40 -4.46 3.13
CA VAL A 735 -13.85 -3.09 2.84
C VAL A 735 -14.73 -2.55 3.96
N MET A 736 -14.57 -1.28 4.31
CA MET A 736 -15.43 -0.61 5.28
C MET A 736 -16.88 -0.52 4.80
N ARG A 737 -17.07 -0.17 3.54
CA ARG A 737 -18.35 -0.11 2.82
C ARG A 737 -18.11 -0.40 1.34
N ARG A 738 -19.14 -0.86 0.63
CA ARG A 738 -19.08 -1.07 -0.83
C ARG A 738 -18.94 0.23 -1.60
N PHE A 739 -19.58 1.26 -1.10
CA PHE A 739 -19.56 2.62 -1.62
C PHE A 739 -19.75 3.62 -0.48
N PHE A 740 -19.00 4.72 -0.50
CA PHE A 740 -19.21 5.88 0.37
C PHE A 740 -18.58 7.13 -0.26
N LEU A 741 -19.06 8.28 0.16
CA LEU A 741 -18.50 9.56 -0.21
C LEU A 741 -17.60 10.03 0.93
N GLU A 742 -16.31 10.22 0.64
CA GLU A 742 -15.32 10.76 1.56
C GLU A 742 -15.21 12.27 1.34
N GLU A 743 -15.46 13.06 2.37
CA GLU A 743 -15.21 14.50 2.31
C GLU A 743 -13.78 14.78 2.78
N LYS A 744 -12.95 15.33 1.90
CA LYS A 744 -11.56 15.67 2.20
C LYS A 744 -11.23 17.07 1.70
N LYS A 745 -10.89 17.98 2.64
CA LYS A 745 -10.51 19.37 2.33
C LYS A 745 -11.47 20.08 1.37
N GLY A 746 -12.78 19.89 1.55
CA GLY A 746 -13.83 20.49 0.74
C GLY A 746 -14.07 19.84 -0.63
N SER A 747 -13.47 18.68 -0.88
CA SER A 747 -13.75 17.84 -2.05
C SER A 747 -14.45 16.56 -1.61
N ILE A 748 -15.48 16.18 -2.33
CA ILE A 748 -16.18 14.89 -2.14
C ILE A 748 -15.51 13.89 -3.08
N LEU A 749 -14.96 12.82 -2.52
CA LEU A 749 -14.32 11.74 -3.26
C LEU A 749 -15.15 10.46 -3.11
N PRO A 750 -15.62 9.87 -4.22
CA PRO A 750 -16.25 8.57 -4.15
C PRO A 750 -15.21 7.50 -3.84
N ARG A 751 -15.58 6.61 -2.94
CA ARG A 751 -14.85 5.38 -2.64
C ARG A 751 -15.72 4.21 -3.04
N VAL A 752 -15.28 3.49 -4.03
CA VAL A 752 -15.99 2.34 -4.59
C VAL A 752 -15.17 1.08 -4.35
N ALA A 753 -15.81 -0.01 -3.92
CA ALA A 753 -15.14 -1.30 -3.89
C ALA A 753 -14.67 -1.68 -5.31
N PRO A 754 -13.44 -2.16 -5.49
CA PRO A 754 -12.90 -2.44 -6.82
C PRO A 754 -13.78 -3.42 -7.60
N GLU A 755 -13.96 -3.17 -8.90
CA GLU A 755 -14.81 -4.00 -9.79
C GLU A 755 -16.22 -4.23 -9.23
N LEU A 756 -16.81 -3.27 -8.51
CA LEU A 756 -18.16 -3.37 -7.96
C LEU A 756 -19.17 -3.56 -9.08
N SER A 757 -19.95 -4.62 -9.00
CA SER A 757 -20.99 -5.01 -9.96
C SER A 757 -22.05 -5.85 -9.24
N LEU A 758 -23.13 -6.24 -9.96
CA LEU A 758 -24.11 -7.18 -9.43
C LEU A 758 -23.49 -8.52 -9.04
N ASP A 759 -22.46 -8.96 -9.78
CA ASP A 759 -21.80 -10.24 -9.54
C ASP A 759 -20.90 -10.19 -8.29
N THR A 760 -20.25 -9.05 -8.02
CA THR A 760 -19.31 -8.89 -6.88
C THR A 760 -19.98 -8.32 -5.64
N TRP A 761 -21.15 -7.72 -5.75
CA TRP A 761 -21.88 -7.05 -4.66
C TRP A 761 -21.99 -7.88 -3.37
N TRP A 762 -22.35 -9.14 -3.50
CA TRP A 762 -22.63 -10.02 -2.36
C TRP A 762 -21.37 -10.48 -1.64
N TYR A 763 -20.23 -10.38 -2.30
CA TYR A 763 -18.94 -10.80 -1.75
C TYR A 763 -18.24 -9.67 -0.99
N TYR A 764 -18.58 -8.41 -1.27
CA TYR A 764 -18.10 -7.24 -0.53
C TYR A 764 -18.94 -6.97 0.72
N LYS A 765 -18.87 -7.88 1.71
CA LYS A 765 -19.50 -7.63 3.02
C LYS A 765 -18.71 -6.58 3.77
N ALA A 766 -19.39 -5.57 4.33
CA ALA A 766 -18.75 -4.48 5.07
C ALA A 766 -18.07 -5.02 6.35
N ALA A 767 -16.91 -4.48 6.68
CA ALA A 767 -16.05 -4.93 7.76
C ALA A 767 -16.77 -5.13 9.10
N HIS A 768 -17.59 -4.15 9.52
CA HIS A 768 -18.34 -4.21 10.78
C HIS A 768 -19.55 -5.18 10.77
N LEU A 769 -19.88 -5.74 9.62
CA LEU A 769 -20.94 -6.77 9.51
C LEU A 769 -20.37 -8.19 9.49
N ILE A 770 -19.06 -8.33 9.36
CA ILE A 770 -18.36 -9.61 9.37
C ILE A 770 -18.18 -10.09 10.81
N ASP A 771 -18.43 -11.36 11.06
CA ASP A 771 -18.00 -12.02 12.29
C ASP A 771 -16.46 -12.07 12.33
N GLN A 772 -15.86 -11.34 13.25
CA GLN A 772 -14.41 -11.14 13.34
C GLN A 772 -13.66 -12.43 13.67
N SER A 773 -14.33 -13.48 14.17
CA SER A 773 -13.71 -14.79 14.35
C SER A 773 -13.17 -15.34 13.02
N TRP A 774 -13.85 -15.09 11.90
CA TRP A 774 -13.38 -15.46 10.57
C TRP A 774 -12.12 -14.67 10.14
N SER A 775 -12.05 -13.39 10.48
CA SER A 775 -10.85 -12.56 10.21
C SER A 775 -9.66 -13.09 11.01
N VAL A 776 -9.86 -13.48 12.26
CA VAL A 776 -8.82 -14.08 13.11
C VAL A 776 -8.37 -15.44 12.56
N ARG A 777 -9.32 -16.32 12.19
CA ARG A 777 -9.01 -17.62 11.58
C ARG A 777 -8.20 -17.45 10.29
N ALA A 778 -8.61 -16.55 9.41
CA ALA A 778 -7.89 -16.24 8.18
C ALA A 778 -6.49 -15.69 8.46
N ALA A 779 -6.34 -14.84 9.50
CA ALA A 779 -5.03 -14.33 9.92
C ALA A 779 -4.11 -15.46 10.42
N GLY A 780 -4.65 -16.42 11.17
CA GLY A 780 -3.91 -17.61 11.61
C GLY A 780 -3.41 -18.46 10.45
N VAL A 781 -4.27 -18.70 9.47
CA VAL A 781 -3.93 -19.44 8.24
C VAL A 781 -2.80 -18.74 7.48
N ARG A 782 -2.92 -17.43 7.25
CA ARG A 782 -1.89 -16.64 6.55
C ARG A 782 -0.59 -16.57 7.33
N GLN A 783 -0.65 -16.43 8.67
CA GLN A 783 0.53 -16.27 9.52
C GLN A 783 1.50 -17.44 9.43
N ARG A 784 1.01 -18.64 9.16
CA ARG A 784 1.85 -19.83 8.90
C ARG A 784 2.88 -19.57 7.79
N HIS A 785 2.50 -18.81 6.79
CA HIS A 785 3.31 -18.54 5.58
C HIS A 785 4.13 -17.25 5.66
N ILE A 786 3.91 -16.43 6.69
CA ILE A 786 4.55 -15.11 6.85
C ILE A 786 5.59 -15.21 7.95
N ASP A 787 6.85 -14.95 7.63
CA ASP A 787 7.96 -15.02 8.59
C ASP A 787 7.97 -13.85 9.58
N GLN A 788 7.57 -12.66 9.18
CA GLN A 788 7.34 -11.52 10.09
C GLN A 788 5.89 -11.50 10.58
N ALA A 789 5.19 -10.37 10.49
CA ALA A 789 3.83 -10.24 10.98
C ALA A 789 2.87 -9.62 9.95
N GLN A 790 1.65 -9.39 10.33
CA GLN A 790 0.61 -8.80 9.49
C GLN A 790 -0.16 -7.72 10.25
N SER A 791 -0.39 -6.57 9.61
CA SER A 791 -1.19 -5.48 10.16
C SER A 791 -2.68 -5.84 10.06
N MET A 792 -3.18 -6.58 11.03
CA MET A 792 -4.55 -7.06 11.07
C MET A 792 -5.40 -6.17 11.97
N ASN A 793 -6.46 -5.58 11.42
CA ASN A 793 -7.47 -4.84 12.17
C ASN A 793 -8.63 -5.76 12.60
N LEU A 794 -9.26 -5.44 13.73
CA LEU A 794 -10.52 -6.03 14.16
C LEU A 794 -11.61 -4.94 14.13
N TYR A 795 -12.77 -5.28 13.59
CA TYR A 795 -13.89 -4.36 13.38
C TYR A 795 -15.04 -4.77 14.31
N ILE A 796 -15.27 -3.99 15.35
CA ILE A 796 -16.31 -4.30 16.34
C ILE A 796 -17.44 -3.27 16.29
N THR A 797 -18.64 -3.72 16.66
CA THR A 797 -19.81 -2.87 16.88
C THR A 797 -20.11 -2.76 18.36
N ASN A 798 -21.05 -1.90 18.74
CA ASN A 798 -21.50 -1.75 20.12
C ASN A 798 -22.15 -3.04 20.70
N ASP A 799 -22.48 -3.99 19.85
CA ASP A 799 -23.06 -5.27 20.26
C ASP A 799 -22.01 -6.26 20.81
N TYR A 800 -20.71 -5.99 20.57
CA TYR A 800 -19.65 -6.81 21.11
C TYR A 800 -19.48 -6.59 22.61
N THR A 801 -19.62 -7.65 23.38
CA THR A 801 -19.27 -7.65 24.79
C THR A 801 -17.75 -7.71 24.98
N MET A 802 -17.25 -7.23 26.13
CA MET A 802 -15.81 -7.35 26.46
C MET A 802 -15.32 -8.81 26.42
N ARG A 803 -16.21 -9.75 26.79
CA ARG A 803 -15.89 -11.18 26.72
C ARG A 803 -15.67 -11.67 25.28
N GLN A 804 -16.49 -11.20 24.34
CA GLN A 804 -16.32 -11.55 22.92
C GLN A 804 -15.06 -10.93 22.34
N VAL A 805 -14.73 -9.68 22.69
CA VAL A 805 -13.48 -9.06 22.24
C VAL A 805 -12.28 -9.78 22.82
N LEU A 806 -12.29 -10.15 24.10
CA LEU A 806 -11.24 -10.97 24.71
C LEU A 806 -11.09 -12.33 23.99
N ALA A 807 -12.20 -12.96 23.61
CA ALA A 807 -12.17 -14.22 22.88
C ALA A 807 -11.42 -14.07 21.53
N LEU A 808 -11.60 -12.96 20.81
CA LEU A 808 -10.85 -12.69 19.57
C LEU A 808 -9.34 -12.60 19.81
N TYR A 809 -8.90 -11.98 20.91
CA TYR A 809 -7.47 -11.94 21.27
C TYR A 809 -6.91 -13.33 21.60
N LEU A 810 -7.68 -14.10 22.36
CA LEU A 810 -7.30 -15.47 22.73
C LEU A 810 -7.25 -16.38 21.49
N ASP A 811 -8.20 -16.27 20.58
CA ASP A 811 -8.24 -17.04 19.34
C ASP A 811 -7.11 -16.64 18.41
N ALA A 812 -6.77 -15.35 18.33
CA ALA A 812 -5.60 -14.86 17.58
C ALA A 812 -4.30 -15.46 18.15
N TRP A 813 -4.11 -15.42 19.48
CA TRP A 813 -2.95 -16.02 20.13
C TRP A 813 -2.86 -17.53 19.90
N ARG A 814 -3.96 -18.27 20.07
CA ARG A 814 -4.01 -19.73 19.82
C ARG A 814 -3.72 -20.09 18.39
N SER A 815 -4.15 -19.26 17.44
CA SER A 815 -3.94 -19.46 16.01
C SER A 815 -2.53 -19.04 15.54
N GLY A 816 -1.66 -18.61 16.46
CA GLY A 816 -0.29 -18.21 16.15
C GLY A 816 -0.18 -16.84 15.47
N VAL A 817 -1.22 -15.99 15.55
CA VAL A 817 -1.17 -14.62 15.06
C VAL A 817 -0.21 -13.83 15.93
N LYS A 818 0.75 -13.18 15.31
CA LYS A 818 1.84 -12.47 15.97
C LYS A 818 1.42 -11.12 16.51
N THR A 819 0.54 -10.41 15.76
CA THR A 819 0.16 -9.03 16.07
C THR A 819 -1.31 -8.76 15.77
N ILE A 820 -1.93 -7.88 16.56
CA ILE A 820 -3.21 -7.24 16.28
C ILE A 820 -2.95 -5.75 16.23
N TYR A 821 -3.38 -5.10 15.15
CA TYR A 821 -3.20 -3.67 14.92
C TYR A 821 -4.33 -2.88 15.61
N TYR A 822 -5.21 -2.21 14.89
CA TYR A 822 -6.31 -1.46 15.50
C TYR A 822 -7.53 -2.31 15.86
N ILE A 823 -8.20 -1.92 16.93
CA ILE A 823 -9.61 -2.24 17.15
C ILE A 823 -10.44 -1.08 16.58
N ARG A 824 -11.12 -1.30 15.47
CA ARG A 824 -11.99 -0.32 14.83
C ARG A 824 -13.40 -0.42 15.37
N SER A 825 -13.78 0.49 16.25
CA SER A 825 -15.12 0.54 16.87
C SER A 825 -16.04 1.46 16.05
N LYS A 826 -17.30 1.07 15.85
CA LYS A 826 -18.30 1.89 15.14
C LYS A 826 -18.85 3.06 15.96
N SER A 827 -18.64 3.05 17.29
CA SER A 827 -19.13 4.12 18.18
C SER A 827 -18.30 5.40 18.14
N LEU A 828 -17.12 5.34 17.58
CA LEU A 828 -16.27 6.50 17.31
C LEU A 828 -16.22 6.65 15.79
N GLU A 829 -16.81 7.73 15.26
CA GLU A 829 -16.27 8.35 14.07
C GLU A 829 -14.86 8.83 14.45
N VAL A 830 -13.94 7.91 14.57
CA VAL A 830 -12.53 8.23 14.62
C VAL A 830 -12.26 8.84 13.26
N GLU A 831 -12.06 10.15 13.20
CA GLU A 831 -11.37 10.76 12.09
C GLU A 831 -10.17 9.88 11.82
N ASP A 832 -10.15 9.26 10.65
CA ASP A 832 -9.04 8.40 10.26
C ASP A 832 -7.77 9.23 10.43
N CYS A 833 -6.93 8.82 11.37
CA CYS A 833 -5.66 9.49 11.59
C CYS A 833 -4.92 9.50 10.26
N GLU A 834 -4.82 10.65 9.61
CA GLU A 834 -4.18 10.80 8.29
C GLU A 834 -2.74 10.25 8.29
N SER A 835 -2.10 10.22 9.47
CA SER A 835 -0.78 9.63 9.65
C SER A 835 -0.78 8.09 9.60
N CYS A 836 -1.91 7.43 9.91
CA CYS A 836 -2.04 5.97 9.87
C CYS A 836 -2.64 5.47 8.55
N ALA A 837 -3.34 6.33 7.82
CA ALA A 837 -3.89 6.03 6.50
C ALA A 837 -2.87 6.18 5.36
N SER A 838 -1.61 6.43 5.67
CA SER A 838 -0.60 6.70 4.65
C SER A 838 0.47 5.64 4.58
#